data_627381c6b37427fc9a57fae599c87f26
#
_entry.id   627381c6b37427fc9a57fae599c87f26
#
_cell.length_a   1.000
_cell.length_b   1.000
_cell.length_c   1.000
_cell.angle_alpha   90.00
_cell.angle_beta   90.00
_cell.angle_gamma   90.00
#
_symmetry.space_group_name_H-M   'P 1'
#
loop_
_entity.id
_entity.type
_entity.pdbx_description
1 polymer ?
#
loop_
_entity_poly.entity_id
_entity_poly.type
_entity_poly.pdbx_seq_one_letter_code
_entity_poly.pdbx_strand_id
1 'polypeptide(L)'
;AAAGPVATVEIATHKTRSSVAMTKSDMQKILPGINPLKALQTLPGVSFQTADPWGNNEQNLSLFVHGFNGQQLGYTLDGVPLGDQQYGNYNGLSPQRAVTSENVSSVILSTGAGDLATASTSNLGGTIETFTSDPLSQRNFAAQQTVGSYKTSRTFLRYDTGDLGGGNSAYISAMHQEQRAWDFRGRQGGDQINAKWVRQNDTGKLTFYYNFNDKIEPNEDATVHVAGEKSTPYTRPFFYPDFQAALNYLSPAGATPAADGNNYRNFYSDAQRTDHLAYLKYDWNINDTTTWSNQVYYHNDQGVGVVAGPIGVAGLPALFAVYYPNQDLKKVFGNSGYATRTTEYKISRGGFLSTLRKEIGDHQLQAGLWFERNQSSAYRRWYALDVNNPSSPYERPTNPLITQYGSEIDNKVVQLHLQDEWRVRPDLVLQAGFKSSLQFASGDFPVQPKKGAISGGSSALPVGDIDTKKWFLPQLGGRWDITSRDQAFFNVQKNMRQFVTYGGGGTSPWSLSNQGAFDLFKDTAKPETSVTYEAGLRTSRQLDMGPVTGFDGQVNLYRVDFRDRLLQISPTPVITSIIGGNLAVLSNVGSVKTNGIDLSGTLHFGRTFSFYDAISYNRSKYDDDYSSGTSIVRTAGKSVPGSPEWMNKFVASLNVAETEFQLIGDYVGKRYATYTNDLKVSSYFLMSLGVSGKLPFLNGGWVKNARYRVNVSNLADRKGDLQVVVGAASGTYNTYPIAPRQGFVTISADF
;
A
#
# COMPACT_ATOMS: atom_id res chain seq x y z
N ALA A 1 -27.92 -3.50 24.73
CA ALA A 1 -26.53 -3.44 25.17
C ALA A 1 -26.09 -1.98 25.10
N ALA A 2 -25.66 -1.44 26.25
CA ALA A 2 -25.15 -0.06 26.32
C ALA A 2 -23.87 0.00 25.49
N ALA A 3 -23.81 0.92 24.55
CA ALA A 3 -22.57 1.19 23.81
C ALA A 3 -21.48 1.58 24.82
N GLY A 4 -20.40 0.83 24.86
CA GLY A 4 -19.21 1.18 25.64
C GLY A 4 -18.58 2.49 25.15
N PRO A 5 -17.59 3.03 25.84
CA PRO A 5 -16.88 4.21 25.39
C PRO A 5 -16.32 3.97 23.99
N VAL A 6 -16.46 4.95 23.11
CA VAL A 6 -15.99 4.88 21.74
C VAL A 6 -14.48 5.00 21.76
N ALA A 7 -13.77 3.87 21.72
CA ALA A 7 -12.33 3.87 21.46
C ALA A 7 -12.14 3.94 19.94
N THR A 8 -11.34 4.87 19.47
CA THR A 8 -11.01 5.03 18.06
C THR A 8 -9.82 4.18 17.63
N VAL A 9 -9.15 3.52 18.57
CA VAL A 9 -7.97 2.68 18.34
C VAL A 9 -7.93 1.62 19.46
N GLU A 10 -7.92 0.36 19.10
CA GLU A 10 -7.78 -0.74 20.05
C GLU A 10 -6.33 -1.22 20.16
N ILE A 11 -5.80 -1.24 21.37
CA ILE A 11 -4.49 -1.82 21.67
C ILE A 11 -4.65 -3.33 21.84
N ALA A 12 -3.94 -4.11 21.02
CA ALA A 12 -3.98 -5.57 21.10
C ALA A 12 -3.18 -6.07 22.31
N THR A 13 -3.88 -6.43 23.40
CA THR A 13 -3.31 -6.73 24.71
C THR A 13 -2.67 -8.11 24.86
N HIS A 14 -2.79 -9.00 23.86
CA HIS A 14 -2.28 -10.37 23.97
C HIS A 14 -1.04 -10.64 23.08
N LYS A 15 -0.42 -9.60 22.54
CA LYS A 15 0.74 -9.74 21.67
C LYS A 15 2.05 -9.42 22.39
N THR A 16 3.12 -10.10 22.01
CA THR A 16 4.50 -9.87 22.52
C THR A 16 5.19 -8.69 21.82
N ARG A 17 4.47 -7.92 21.01
CA ARG A 17 4.93 -6.78 20.20
C ARG A 17 3.90 -5.67 20.19
N SER A 18 4.29 -4.48 19.67
CA SER A 18 3.33 -3.43 19.40
C SER A 18 2.35 -3.87 18.31
N SER A 19 1.09 -3.86 18.63
CA SER A 19 0.02 -4.22 17.70
C SER A 19 -1.21 -3.37 18.01
N VAL A 20 -1.73 -2.72 16.99
CA VAL A 20 -2.86 -1.79 17.10
C VAL A 20 -3.91 -2.14 16.06
N ALA A 21 -5.16 -2.18 16.48
CA ALA A 21 -6.29 -2.52 15.63
C ALA A 21 -7.18 -1.30 15.37
N MET A 22 -7.65 -1.18 14.14
CA MET A 22 -8.73 -0.28 13.73
C MET A 22 -9.97 -1.11 13.44
N THR A 23 -11.10 -0.76 14.06
CA THR A 23 -12.36 -1.46 13.82
C THR A 23 -13.09 -0.89 12.60
N LYS A 24 -14.09 -1.64 12.11
CA LYS A 24 -15.00 -1.16 11.05
C LYS A 24 -15.63 0.20 11.43
N SER A 25 -16.10 0.32 12.66
CA SER A 25 -16.73 1.56 13.12
C SER A 25 -15.79 2.75 13.00
N ASP A 26 -14.54 2.59 13.41
CA ASP A 26 -13.54 3.66 13.39
C ASP A 26 -13.19 4.08 11.97
N MET A 27 -13.02 3.11 11.06
CA MET A 27 -12.77 3.40 9.63
C MET A 27 -13.92 4.18 9.00
N GLN A 28 -15.16 3.74 9.23
CA GLN A 28 -16.35 4.38 8.65
C GLN A 28 -16.60 5.78 9.21
N LYS A 29 -16.10 6.11 10.40
CA LYS A 29 -16.15 7.46 10.95
C LYS A 29 -15.20 8.42 10.26
N ILE A 30 -14.04 7.97 9.81
CA ILE A 30 -13.09 8.81 9.07
C ILE A 30 -13.71 9.24 7.73
N LEU A 31 -14.14 8.28 6.93
CA LEU A 31 -14.90 8.49 5.70
C LEU A 31 -15.47 7.15 5.23
N PRO A 32 -16.78 7.02 5.00
CA PRO A 32 -17.34 5.78 4.45
C PRO A 32 -16.70 5.40 3.11
N GLY A 33 -16.21 4.17 3.00
CA GLY A 33 -15.49 3.71 1.80
C GLY A 33 -13.98 3.98 1.80
N ILE A 34 -13.42 4.46 2.89
CA ILE A 34 -11.98 4.74 3.01
C ILE A 34 -11.14 3.48 2.75
N ASN A 35 -10.01 3.67 2.09
CA ASN A 35 -8.99 2.62 1.98
C ASN A 35 -8.56 2.13 3.38
N PRO A 36 -8.55 0.82 3.65
CA PRO A 36 -8.10 0.27 4.92
C PRO A 36 -6.70 0.76 5.35
N LEU A 37 -5.79 0.96 4.39
CA LEU A 37 -4.45 1.51 4.68
C LEU A 37 -4.50 2.96 5.13
N LYS A 38 -5.37 3.78 4.51
CA LYS A 38 -5.51 5.18 4.91
C LYS A 38 -6.12 5.32 6.30
N ALA A 39 -6.98 4.41 6.69
CA ALA A 39 -7.52 4.38 8.05
C ALA A 39 -6.44 4.32 9.12
N LEU A 40 -5.27 3.71 8.81
CA LEU A 40 -4.13 3.62 9.73
C LEU A 40 -3.40 4.95 9.94
N GLN A 41 -3.72 6.02 9.20
CA GLN A 41 -3.04 7.33 9.33
C GLN A 41 -3.12 7.93 10.74
N THR A 42 -4.11 7.52 11.56
CA THR A 42 -4.27 7.98 12.94
C THR A 42 -3.39 7.22 13.94
N LEU A 43 -2.71 6.14 13.50
CA LEU A 43 -1.88 5.32 14.37
C LEU A 43 -0.49 5.92 14.57
N PRO A 44 0.17 5.65 15.71
CA PRO A 44 1.53 6.09 15.94
C PRO A 44 2.50 5.48 14.93
N GLY A 45 3.52 6.22 14.54
CA GLY A 45 4.56 5.77 13.63
C GLY A 45 4.14 5.65 12.16
N VAL A 46 2.88 5.91 11.83
CA VAL A 46 2.33 5.78 10.47
C VAL A 46 2.25 7.14 9.78
N SER A 47 2.84 7.24 8.60
CA SER A 47 2.65 8.37 7.67
C SER A 47 1.99 7.85 6.40
N PHE A 48 0.69 8.11 6.23
CA PHE A 48 -0.04 7.81 5.01
C PHE A 48 -0.39 9.10 4.30
N GLN A 49 0.09 9.27 3.08
CA GLN A 49 -0.04 10.48 2.30
C GLN A 49 -0.73 10.16 0.98
N THR A 50 -1.76 10.92 0.66
CA THR A 50 -2.51 10.78 -0.59
C THR A 50 -3.25 12.08 -0.89
N ALA A 51 -3.35 12.45 -2.16
CA ALA A 51 -4.16 13.57 -2.62
C ALA A 51 -5.66 13.24 -2.70
N ASP A 52 -6.01 11.96 -2.64
CA ASP A 52 -7.39 11.47 -2.65
C ASP A 52 -7.92 11.26 -1.22
N PRO A 53 -9.05 11.86 -0.81
CA PRO A 53 -9.61 11.72 0.53
C PRO A 53 -9.89 10.28 0.97
N TRP A 54 -10.21 9.38 0.04
CA TRP A 54 -10.36 7.95 0.33
C TRP A 54 -9.05 7.18 0.38
N GLY A 55 -7.99 7.70 -0.25
CA GLY A 55 -6.74 6.97 -0.45
C GLY A 55 -6.87 5.83 -1.46
N ASN A 56 -7.76 5.96 -2.42
CA ASN A 56 -8.06 4.93 -3.42
C ASN A 56 -7.22 5.08 -4.70
N ASN A 57 -6.58 6.22 -4.94
CA ASN A 57 -5.65 6.40 -6.04
C ASN A 57 -4.27 5.85 -5.66
N GLU A 58 -3.91 4.69 -6.21
CA GLU A 58 -2.63 4.02 -5.93
C GLU A 58 -1.43 4.72 -6.56
N GLN A 59 -1.66 5.61 -7.52
CA GLN A 59 -0.60 6.33 -8.23
C GLN A 59 0.05 7.41 -7.38
N ASN A 60 -0.70 8.00 -6.44
CA ASN A 60 -0.25 9.12 -5.62
C ASN A 60 -0.28 8.84 -4.12
N LEU A 61 -0.29 7.58 -3.71
CA LEU A 61 -0.21 7.22 -2.30
C LEU A 61 1.23 6.91 -1.86
N SER A 62 1.52 7.24 -0.62
CA SER A 62 2.76 6.90 0.05
C SER A 62 2.47 6.47 1.48
N LEU A 63 3.04 5.35 1.87
CA LEU A 63 2.93 4.79 3.22
C LEU A 63 4.32 4.58 3.79
N PHE A 64 4.56 5.11 4.99
CA PHE A 64 5.74 4.84 5.79
C PHE A 64 5.34 4.37 7.18
N VAL A 65 6.03 3.36 7.67
CA VAL A 65 5.93 2.88 9.06
C VAL A 65 7.36 2.74 9.60
N HIS A 66 7.72 3.51 10.63
CA HIS A 66 9.04 3.50 11.26
C HIS A 66 10.22 3.65 10.26
N GLY A 67 10.03 4.46 9.21
CA GLY A 67 11.04 4.69 8.18
C GLY A 67 11.05 3.66 7.05
N PHE A 68 10.26 2.60 7.12
CA PHE A 68 10.03 1.67 6.01
C PHE A 68 8.88 2.16 5.12
N ASN A 69 9.07 2.07 3.81
CA ASN A 69 8.02 2.39 2.86
C ASN A 69 7.03 1.22 2.67
N GLY A 70 5.92 1.48 2.02
CA GLY A 70 4.85 0.50 1.80
C GLY A 70 5.30 -0.79 1.10
N GLN A 71 6.36 -0.77 0.31
CA GLN A 71 6.91 -1.97 -0.35
C GLN A 71 7.68 -2.89 0.59
N GLN A 72 8.03 -2.40 1.77
CA GLN A 72 8.82 -3.10 2.79
C GLN A 72 7.94 -3.64 3.92
N LEU A 73 6.62 -3.62 3.74
CA LEU A 73 5.60 -4.12 4.67
C LEU A 73 4.91 -5.37 4.10
N GLY A 74 4.39 -6.22 4.97
CA GLY A 74 3.57 -7.37 4.61
C GLY A 74 2.07 -7.06 4.70
N TYR A 75 1.28 -7.56 3.75
CA TYR A 75 -0.15 -7.32 3.68
C TYR A 75 -0.91 -8.62 3.51
N THR A 76 -1.98 -8.80 4.28
CA THR A 76 -2.88 -9.96 4.13
C THR A 76 -4.35 -9.55 4.17
N LEU A 77 -5.20 -10.35 3.53
CA LEU A 77 -6.66 -10.34 3.70
C LEU A 77 -7.10 -11.72 4.19
N ASP A 78 -7.64 -11.80 5.41
CA ASP A 78 -8.04 -13.07 6.04
C ASP A 78 -6.94 -14.15 6.00
N GLY A 79 -5.67 -13.74 6.08
CA GLY A 79 -4.50 -14.59 5.97
C GLY A 79 -3.95 -14.77 4.55
N VAL A 80 -4.72 -14.47 3.51
CA VAL A 80 -4.22 -14.51 2.11
C VAL A 80 -3.20 -13.40 1.91
N PRO A 81 -1.95 -13.71 1.52
CA PRO A 81 -0.95 -12.70 1.25
C PRO A 81 -1.33 -11.88 0.00
N LEU A 82 -1.22 -10.56 0.10
CA LEU A 82 -1.61 -9.65 -0.97
C LEU A 82 -0.44 -9.25 -1.89
N GLY A 83 0.78 -9.60 -1.51
CA GLY A 83 1.99 -9.30 -2.29
C GLY A 83 2.48 -7.86 -2.14
N ASP A 84 3.36 -7.43 -3.04
CA ASP A 84 3.97 -6.11 -3.00
C ASP A 84 2.95 -5.00 -3.29
N GLN A 85 3.02 -3.95 -2.48
CA GLN A 85 2.20 -2.74 -2.59
C GLN A 85 3.03 -1.59 -3.17
N GLN A 86 3.18 -1.50 -4.46
CA GLN A 86 3.89 -0.41 -5.11
C GLN A 86 3.12 0.11 -6.33
N TYR A 87 3.56 1.24 -6.85
CA TYR A 87 3.05 1.78 -8.09
C TYR A 87 3.02 0.71 -9.18
N GLY A 88 1.88 0.61 -9.85
CA GLY A 88 1.65 -0.41 -10.83
C GLY A 88 1.39 -1.80 -10.26
N ASN A 89 1.68 -2.04 -9.00
CA ASN A 89 1.34 -3.22 -8.20
C ASN A 89 1.33 -4.54 -8.99
N TYR A 90 2.44 -4.77 -9.68
CA TYR A 90 2.57 -5.86 -10.66
C TYR A 90 2.74 -7.25 -10.04
N ASN A 91 2.91 -7.32 -8.73
CA ASN A 91 3.15 -8.58 -8.01
C ASN A 91 2.05 -8.92 -7.01
N GLY A 92 1.08 -8.03 -6.82
CA GLY A 92 0.11 -8.21 -5.77
C GLY A 92 -1.17 -7.40 -5.94
N LEU A 93 -1.91 -7.30 -4.86
CA LEU A 93 -3.24 -6.72 -4.78
C LEU A 93 -3.32 -5.77 -3.59
N SER A 94 -3.72 -4.54 -3.79
CA SER A 94 -3.93 -3.62 -2.68
C SER A 94 -5.18 -3.99 -1.86
N PRO A 95 -5.19 -3.74 -0.53
CA PRO A 95 -6.36 -4.06 0.30
C PRO A 95 -7.67 -3.46 -0.21
N GLN A 96 -7.64 -2.23 -0.73
CA GLN A 96 -8.84 -1.56 -1.28
C GLN A 96 -9.40 -2.21 -2.55
N ARG A 97 -8.57 -2.97 -3.30
CA ARG A 97 -9.04 -3.75 -4.45
C ARG A 97 -9.42 -5.18 -4.06
N ALA A 98 -9.00 -5.62 -2.87
CA ALA A 98 -9.31 -6.93 -2.34
C ALA A 98 -10.63 -6.99 -1.55
N VAL A 99 -11.05 -5.87 -0.96
CA VAL A 99 -12.28 -5.78 -0.16
C VAL A 99 -12.80 -4.34 -0.13
N THR A 100 -14.13 -4.18 -0.15
CA THR A 100 -14.79 -2.91 0.15
C THR A 100 -14.69 -2.63 1.65
N SER A 101 -14.31 -1.42 2.05
CA SER A 101 -14.06 -1.13 3.47
C SER A 101 -15.28 -1.33 4.39
N GLU A 102 -16.49 -1.24 3.86
CA GLU A 102 -17.72 -1.55 4.60
C GLU A 102 -17.83 -3.03 4.97
N ASN A 103 -17.09 -3.90 4.29
CA ASN A 103 -17.02 -5.34 4.59
C ASN A 103 -15.80 -5.71 5.44
N VAL A 104 -14.96 -4.76 5.80
CA VAL A 104 -13.83 -4.98 6.71
C VAL A 104 -14.34 -4.98 8.16
N SER A 105 -13.95 -5.99 8.93
CA SER A 105 -14.20 -6.03 10.38
C SER A 105 -13.15 -5.27 11.17
N SER A 106 -11.88 -5.48 10.82
CA SER A 106 -10.73 -4.83 11.45
C SER A 106 -9.50 -4.82 10.56
N VAL A 107 -8.60 -3.88 10.85
CA VAL A 107 -7.24 -3.84 10.29
C VAL A 107 -6.27 -3.81 11.45
N ILE A 108 -5.29 -4.71 11.45
CA ILE A 108 -4.27 -4.79 12.50
C ILE A 108 -2.93 -4.40 11.91
N LEU A 109 -2.32 -3.36 12.46
CA LEU A 109 -0.94 -2.99 12.23
C LEU A 109 -0.08 -3.59 13.35
N SER A 110 0.82 -4.50 13.00
CA SER A 110 1.89 -4.96 13.88
C SER A 110 3.19 -4.34 13.39
N THR A 111 3.73 -3.41 14.19
CA THR A 111 4.99 -2.74 13.89
C THR A 111 6.19 -3.64 14.14
N GLY A 112 7.37 -3.15 13.88
CA GLY A 112 8.60 -3.94 14.01
C GLY A 112 8.68 -4.98 12.91
N ALA A 113 8.52 -6.23 13.25
CA ALA A 113 8.66 -7.33 12.32
C ALA A 113 7.34 -8.07 12.00
N GLY A 114 6.25 -7.64 12.60
CA GLY A 114 4.94 -8.25 12.43
C GLY A 114 4.81 -9.62 13.09
N ASP A 115 3.77 -10.34 12.71
CA ASP A 115 3.53 -11.70 13.19
C ASP A 115 4.40 -12.71 12.42
N LEU A 116 5.03 -13.63 13.15
CA LEU A 116 5.87 -14.68 12.55
C LEU A 116 5.09 -15.55 11.56
N ALA A 117 3.83 -15.83 11.86
CA ALA A 117 2.96 -16.65 11.03
C ALA A 117 2.40 -15.94 9.80
N THR A 118 2.49 -14.62 9.73
CA THR A 118 1.95 -13.86 8.58
C THR A 118 2.74 -14.17 7.32
N ALA A 119 2.04 -14.69 6.31
CA ALA A 119 2.61 -14.97 5.01
C ALA A 119 2.91 -13.67 4.26
N SER A 120 4.16 -13.44 3.89
CA SER A 120 4.58 -12.23 3.18
C SER A 120 5.95 -12.42 2.51
N THR A 121 6.10 -11.83 1.32
CA THR A 121 7.39 -11.72 0.62
C THR A 121 8.23 -10.54 1.11
N SER A 122 7.60 -9.60 1.85
CA SER A 122 8.24 -8.39 2.33
C SER A 122 7.61 -7.97 3.65
N ASN A 123 8.34 -8.02 4.75
CA ASN A 123 7.85 -7.56 6.06
C ASN A 123 8.96 -6.97 6.92
N LEU A 124 9.88 -6.22 6.31
CA LEU A 124 10.99 -5.59 7.01
C LEU A 124 10.53 -4.61 8.11
N GLY A 125 9.44 -3.88 7.84
CA GLY A 125 8.89 -2.83 8.70
C GLY A 125 7.62 -3.20 9.45
N GLY A 126 7.14 -4.43 9.31
CA GLY A 126 5.91 -4.89 9.96
C GLY A 126 4.89 -5.48 9.01
N THR A 127 3.70 -5.78 9.56
CA THR A 127 2.58 -6.38 8.82
C THR A 127 1.29 -5.60 9.03
N ILE A 128 0.48 -5.55 7.99
CA ILE A 128 -0.87 -4.99 7.99
C ILE A 128 -1.83 -6.11 7.59
N GLU A 129 -2.65 -6.55 8.53
CA GLU A 129 -3.58 -7.65 8.37
C GLU A 129 -5.00 -7.09 8.32
N THR A 130 -5.68 -7.31 7.22
CA THR A 130 -7.08 -6.90 7.03
C THR A 130 -7.98 -8.12 7.17
N PHE A 131 -9.06 -7.97 7.94
CA PHE A 131 -10.03 -9.04 8.18
C PHE A 131 -11.40 -8.62 7.65
N THR A 132 -12.05 -9.51 6.91
CA THR A 132 -13.41 -9.29 6.43
C THR A 132 -14.44 -9.63 7.50
N SER A 133 -15.57 -8.92 7.51
CA SER A 133 -16.69 -9.23 8.39
C SER A 133 -17.36 -10.54 7.97
N ASP A 134 -17.83 -11.31 8.93
CA ASP A 134 -18.70 -12.46 8.65
C ASP A 134 -20.12 -11.99 8.28
N PRO A 135 -20.92 -12.85 7.62
CA PRO A 135 -22.34 -12.60 7.42
C PRO A 135 -23.06 -12.38 8.75
N LEU A 136 -24.07 -11.53 8.73
CA LEU A 136 -24.93 -11.30 9.90
C LEU A 136 -25.79 -12.54 10.20
N SER A 137 -26.11 -12.76 11.47
CA SER A 137 -27.01 -13.85 11.92
C SER A 137 -28.47 -13.62 11.57
N GLN A 138 -28.85 -12.37 11.29
CA GLN A 138 -30.19 -11.99 10.87
C GLN A 138 -30.17 -11.49 9.43
N ARG A 139 -31.27 -11.74 8.72
CA ARG A 139 -31.48 -11.18 7.38
C ARG A 139 -31.44 -9.66 7.45
N ASN A 140 -30.64 -9.06 6.57
CA ASN A 140 -30.50 -7.62 6.49
C ASN A 140 -30.19 -7.17 5.07
N PHE A 141 -30.71 -6.02 4.68
CA PHE A 141 -30.29 -5.33 3.48
C PHE A 141 -29.82 -3.94 3.87
N ALA A 142 -28.54 -3.63 3.65
CA ALA A 142 -27.94 -2.34 3.94
C ALA A 142 -27.72 -1.57 2.65
N ALA A 143 -28.07 -0.29 2.64
CA ALA A 143 -27.81 0.63 1.54
C ALA A 143 -27.14 1.89 2.04
N GLN A 144 -26.17 2.40 1.29
CA GLN A 144 -25.44 3.62 1.59
C GLN A 144 -25.18 4.41 0.32
N GLN A 145 -25.44 5.72 0.37
CA GLN A 145 -25.15 6.66 -0.71
C GLN A 145 -24.31 7.81 -0.17
N THR A 146 -23.19 8.07 -0.83
CA THR A 146 -22.31 9.23 -0.56
C THR A 146 -22.26 10.14 -1.79
N VAL A 147 -22.39 11.44 -1.56
CA VAL A 147 -22.20 12.47 -2.57
C VAL A 147 -21.26 13.54 -2.02
N GLY A 148 -20.53 14.22 -2.90
CA GLY A 148 -19.61 15.25 -2.43
C GLY A 148 -18.81 15.97 -3.50
N SER A 149 -17.72 16.58 -3.06
CA SER A 149 -16.81 17.39 -3.88
C SER A 149 -16.32 16.63 -5.11
N TYR A 150 -16.00 17.37 -6.16
CA TYR A 150 -15.45 16.84 -7.42
C TYR A 150 -16.32 15.75 -8.06
N LYS A 151 -17.64 15.98 -8.07
CA LYS A 151 -18.65 15.07 -8.65
C LYS A 151 -18.63 13.68 -8.07
N THR A 152 -18.26 13.56 -6.79
CA THR A 152 -18.28 12.26 -6.11
C THR A 152 -19.70 11.73 -5.98
N SER A 153 -19.88 10.48 -6.40
CA SER A 153 -21.05 9.66 -6.12
C SER A 153 -20.57 8.24 -5.80
N ARG A 154 -20.98 7.71 -4.66
CA ARG A 154 -20.62 6.36 -4.22
C ARG A 154 -21.83 5.66 -3.62
N THR A 155 -22.19 4.53 -4.20
CA THR A 155 -23.29 3.67 -3.76
C THR A 155 -22.71 2.36 -3.22
N PHE A 156 -23.14 1.93 -2.05
CA PHE A 156 -22.84 0.62 -1.50
C PHE A 156 -24.12 -0.06 -1.08
N LEU A 157 -24.26 -1.32 -1.48
CA LEU A 157 -25.38 -2.21 -1.15
C LEU A 157 -24.85 -3.52 -0.59
N ARG A 158 -25.48 -4.05 0.45
CA ARG A 158 -25.15 -5.37 0.99
C ARG A 158 -26.41 -6.11 1.44
N TYR A 159 -26.51 -7.35 1.06
CA TYR A 159 -27.55 -8.27 1.51
C TYR A 159 -26.93 -9.42 2.31
N ASP A 160 -27.38 -9.58 3.55
CA ASP A 160 -27.05 -10.69 4.44
C ASP A 160 -28.25 -11.63 4.50
N THR A 161 -28.01 -12.94 4.32
CA THR A 161 -29.07 -13.95 4.32
C THR A 161 -29.67 -14.22 5.70
N GLY A 162 -28.92 -13.89 6.75
CA GLY A 162 -29.15 -14.43 8.09
C GLY A 162 -28.77 -15.92 8.14
N ASP A 163 -29.21 -16.58 9.20
CA ASP A 163 -29.02 -18.03 9.37
C ASP A 163 -29.91 -18.80 8.37
N LEU A 164 -29.27 -19.57 7.50
CA LEU A 164 -29.92 -20.45 6.51
C LEU A 164 -30.16 -21.86 7.05
N GLY A 165 -29.82 -22.12 8.31
CA GLY A 165 -29.85 -23.42 8.94
C GLY A 165 -28.54 -24.19 8.80
N GLY A 166 -28.27 -25.10 9.76
CA GLY A 166 -27.05 -25.90 9.82
C GLY A 166 -25.77 -25.10 9.93
N GLY A 167 -25.85 -23.89 10.51
CA GLY A 167 -24.73 -22.98 10.70
C GLY A 167 -24.30 -22.23 9.44
N ASN A 168 -25.12 -22.22 8.40
CA ASN A 168 -24.83 -21.53 7.14
C ASN A 168 -25.34 -20.10 7.15
N SER A 169 -24.51 -19.17 6.70
CA SER A 169 -24.89 -17.78 6.43
C SER A 169 -24.02 -17.22 5.29
N ALA A 170 -24.54 -16.21 4.60
CA ALA A 170 -23.83 -15.59 3.48
C ALA A 170 -24.14 -14.11 3.37
N TYR A 171 -23.26 -13.36 2.71
CA TYR A 171 -23.59 -12.04 2.20
C TYR A 171 -23.09 -11.86 0.77
N ILE A 172 -23.71 -10.94 0.09
CA ILE A 172 -23.23 -10.35 -1.16
C ILE A 172 -23.33 -8.84 -1.06
N SER A 173 -22.32 -8.13 -1.55
CA SER A 173 -22.33 -6.68 -1.63
C SER A 173 -21.87 -6.18 -2.98
N ALA A 174 -22.35 -5.00 -3.37
CA ALA A 174 -21.93 -4.30 -4.57
C ALA A 174 -21.63 -2.83 -4.22
N MET A 175 -20.56 -2.30 -4.82
CA MET A 175 -20.15 -0.92 -4.69
C MET A 175 -19.88 -0.34 -6.06
N HIS A 176 -20.40 0.86 -6.31
CA HIS A 176 -20.06 1.69 -7.46
C HIS A 176 -19.61 3.05 -6.98
N GLN A 177 -18.48 3.55 -7.50
CA GLN A 177 -17.96 4.88 -7.18
C GLN A 177 -17.51 5.59 -8.45
N GLU A 178 -17.87 6.86 -8.55
CA GLU A 178 -17.37 7.78 -9.55
C GLU A 178 -17.00 9.12 -8.90
N GLN A 179 -15.84 9.64 -9.26
CA GLN A 179 -15.38 10.97 -8.86
C GLN A 179 -14.41 11.54 -9.89
N ARG A 180 -14.07 12.82 -9.74
CA ARG A 180 -13.02 13.48 -10.50
C ARG A 180 -11.84 13.84 -9.60
N ALA A 181 -10.63 13.73 -10.12
CA ALA A 181 -9.45 14.29 -9.45
C ALA A 181 -9.63 15.82 -9.32
N TRP A 182 -9.14 16.38 -8.22
CA TRP A 182 -9.35 17.79 -7.90
C TRP A 182 -8.54 18.74 -8.81
N ASP A 183 -7.39 18.30 -9.31
CA ASP A 183 -6.40 19.12 -10.03
C ASP A 183 -6.61 19.14 -11.55
N PHE A 184 -6.89 18.00 -12.18
CA PHE A 184 -7.06 17.91 -13.65
C PHE A 184 -8.35 17.19 -14.09
N ARG A 185 -9.26 16.91 -13.13
CA ARG A 185 -10.58 16.31 -13.38
C ARG A 185 -10.56 14.92 -14.03
N GLY A 186 -9.45 14.19 -13.90
CA GLY A 186 -9.36 12.79 -14.33
C GLY A 186 -10.39 11.93 -13.62
N ARG A 187 -10.91 10.92 -14.31
CA ARG A 187 -11.90 9.98 -13.75
C ARG A 187 -11.24 9.02 -12.77
N GLN A 188 -11.88 8.83 -11.62
CA GLN A 188 -11.48 7.86 -10.60
C GLN A 188 -12.71 7.13 -10.08
N GLY A 189 -12.61 5.81 -9.87
CA GLY A 189 -13.68 5.01 -9.31
C GLY A 189 -13.76 3.64 -9.94
N GLY A 190 -14.95 3.08 -10.01
CA GLY A 190 -15.25 1.76 -10.58
C GLY A 190 -16.21 0.96 -9.74
N ASP A 191 -16.20 -0.35 -9.98
CA ASP A 191 -17.15 -1.31 -9.41
C ASP A 191 -16.43 -2.34 -8.55
N GLN A 192 -17.05 -2.77 -7.46
CA GLN A 192 -16.54 -3.85 -6.63
C GLN A 192 -17.68 -4.72 -6.09
N ILE A 193 -17.52 -6.03 -6.17
CA ILE A 193 -18.46 -7.00 -5.63
C ILE A 193 -17.71 -7.89 -4.66
N ASN A 194 -18.25 -8.05 -3.44
CA ASN A 194 -17.78 -9.04 -2.48
C ASN A 194 -18.89 -10.03 -2.16
N ALA A 195 -18.53 -11.30 -2.01
CA ALA A 195 -19.41 -12.33 -1.51
C ALA A 195 -18.68 -13.20 -0.49
N LYS A 196 -19.33 -13.52 0.59
CA LYS A 196 -18.79 -14.42 1.63
C LYS A 196 -19.84 -15.38 2.10
N TRP A 197 -19.47 -16.66 2.17
CA TRP A 197 -20.30 -17.71 2.76
C TRP A 197 -19.50 -18.36 3.89
N VAL A 198 -20.20 -18.62 4.99
CA VAL A 198 -19.66 -19.25 6.19
C VAL A 198 -20.55 -20.41 6.59
N ARG A 199 -19.93 -21.53 6.91
CA ARG A 199 -20.59 -22.65 7.60
C ARG A 199 -19.83 -22.91 8.89
N GLN A 200 -20.50 -22.69 10.01
CA GLN A 200 -19.98 -22.90 11.35
C GLN A 200 -20.69 -24.07 12.02
N ASN A 201 -19.94 -25.03 12.54
CA ASN A 201 -20.46 -26.15 13.34
C ASN A 201 -19.45 -26.48 14.47
N ASP A 202 -19.75 -27.52 15.27
CA ASP A 202 -18.91 -27.91 16.39
C ASP A 202 -17.52 -28.41 15.97
N THR A 203 -17.37 -28.89 14.75
CA THR A 203 -16.11 -29.41 14.20
C THR A 203 -15.24 -28.34 13.56
N GLY A 204 -15.79 -27.15 13.32
CA GLY A 204 -14.99 -26.06 12.72
C GLY A 204 -15.78 -25.07 11.90
N LYS A 205 -15.05 -24.27 11.16
CA LYS A 205 -15.56 -23.19 10.33
C LYS A 205 -15.05 -23.33 8.89
N LEU A 206 -15.97 -23.46 7.94
CA LEU A 206 -15.67 -23.39 6.51
C LEU A 206 -16.06 -22.00 5.99
N THR A 207 -15.15 -21.34 5.31
CA THR A 207 -15.34 -19.99 4.78
C THR A 207 -14.99 -19.98 3.30
N PHE A 208 -15.89 -19.45 2.48
CA PHE A 208 -15.62 -19.07 1.09
C PHE A 208 -15.73 -17.56 0.95
N TYR A 209 -14.80 -16.94 0.24
CA TYR A 209 -14.81 -15.52 -0.09
C TYR A 209 -14.52 -15.31 -1.56
N TYR A 210 -15.18 -14.32 -2.15
CA TYR A 210 -14.94 -13.87 -3.50
C TYR A 210 -14.98 -12.36 -3.59
N ASN A 211 -14.04 -11.79 -4.33
CA ASN A 211 -13.98 -10.37 -4.69
C ASN A 211 -13.78 -10.21 -6.18
N PHE A 212 -14.61 -9.38 -6.78
CA PHE A 212 -14.41 -8.77 -8.09
C PHE A 212 -14.20 -7.29 -7.90
N ASN A 213 -13.23 -6.72 -8.65
CA ASN A 213 -12.96 -5.29 -8.65
C ASN A 213 -12.60 -4.85 -10.07
N ASP A 214 -13.20 -3.77 -10.54
CA ASP A 214 -12.83 -3.08 -11.78
C ASP A 214 -12.70 -1.60 -11.52
N LYS A 215 -11.48 -1.09 -11.54
CA LYS A 215 -11.16 0.29 -11.17
C LYS A 215 -10.37 1.02 -12.23
N ILE A 216 -10.66 2.31 -12.33
CA ILE A 216 -9.89 3.28 -13.05
C ILE A 216 -9.42 4.39 -12.09
N GLU A 217 -8.20 4.85 -12.29
CA GLU A 217 -7.62 5.97 -11.57
C GLU A 217 -6.72 6.80 -12.47
N PRO A 218 -6.60 8.12 -12.23
CA PRO A 218 -5.63 8.94 -12.97
C PRO A 218 -4.20 8.52 -12.60
N ASN A 219 -3.35 8.45 -13.61
CA ASN A 219 -1.93 8.24 -13.45
C ASN A 219 -1.24 9.61 -13.44
N GLU A 220 -1.21 10.23 -12.28
CA GLU A 220 -0.67 11.57 -12.09
C GLU A 220 0.85 11.58 -12.11
N ASP A 221 1.42 12.51 -12.87
CA ASP A 221 2.83 12.84 -12.72
C ASP A 221 3.02 13.85 -11.57
N ALA A 222 4.06 13.65 -10.77
CA ALA A 222 4.42 14.58 -9.73
C ALA A 222 4.85 15.94 -10.30
N THR A 223 4.48 17.03 -9.62
CA THR A 223 4.93 18.38 -9.97
C THR A 223 6.37 18.61 -9.55
N VAL A 224 7.13 19.36 -10.34
CA VAL A 224 8.49 19.77 -10.00
C VAL A 224 8.44 20.97 -9.04
N HIS A 225 9.14 20.85 -7.92
CA HIS A 225 9.38 21.95 -6.98
C HIS A 225 10.84 22.38 -7.07
N VAL A 226 11.07 23.69 -7.28
CA VAL A 226 12.40 24.29 -7.26
C VAL A 226 12.70 24.81 -5.85
N ALA A 227 13.86 24.48 -5.32
CA ALA A 227 14.26 24.93 -3.97
C ALA A 227 14.29 26.48 -3.89
N GLY A 228 13.65 27.01 -2.84
CA GLY A 228 13.55 28.46 -2.63
C GLY A 228 12.39 29.15 -3.34
N GLU A 229 11.69 28.48 -4.24
CA GLU A 229 10.48 29.00 -4.89
C GLU A 229 9.21 28.57 -4.12
N LYS A 230 8.15 29.38 -4.22
CA LYS A 230 6.84 28.96 -3.73
C LYS A 230 6.29 27.87 -4.65
N SER A 231 5.93 26.73 -4.08
CA SER A 231 5.22 25.71 -4.84
C SER A 231 3.90 26.28 -5.37
N THR A 232 3.67 26.15 -6.69
CA THR A 232 2.45 26.57 -7.36
C THR A 232 1.67 25.40 -7.98
N PRO A 233 1.59 24.22 -7.31
CA PRO A 233 0.95 23.04 -7.91
C PRO A 233 -0.55 23.26 -8.18
N TYR A 234 -1.17 24.21 -7.49
CA TYR A 234 -2.61 24.49 -7.58
C TYR A 234 -3.05 25.22 -8.83
N THR A 235 -2.10 25.77 -9.60
CA THR A 235 -2.38 26.54 -10.83
C THR A 235 -1.99 25.79 -12.09
N ARG A 236 -1.37 24.60 -11.95
CA ARG A 236 -0.91 23.77 -13.06
C ARG A 236 -1.87 22.63 -13.33
N PRO A 237 -2.54 22.57 -14.49
CA PRO A 237 -3.16 21.32 -14.91
C PRO A 237 -2.06 20.29 -15.24
N PHE A 238 -2.20 19.08 -14.70
CA PHE A 238 -1.29 17.98 -15.01
C PHE A 238 -1.42 17.50 -16.45
N PHE A 239 -2.67 17.45 -16.90
CA PHE A 239 -3.02 17.00 -18.23
C PHE A 239 -3.80 18.10 -18.95
N TYR A 240 -3.67 18.09 -20.27
CA TYR A 240 -4.40 19.02 -21.08
C TYR A 240 -5.89 18.73 -21.08
N PRO A 241 -6.72 19.72 -20.82
CA PRO A 241 -8.16 19.60 -21.04
C PRO A 241 -8.53 19.54 -22.52
N ASP A 242 -7.62 19.94 -23.41
CA ASP A 242 -7.80 20.16 -24.83
C ASP A 242 -6.65 19.58 -25.63
N PHE A 243 -6.97 18.65 -26.54
CA PHE A 243 -5.97 17.97 -27.35
C PHE A 243 -5.30 18.92 -28.36
N GLN A 244 -6.02 19.92 -28.91
CA GLN A 244 -5.43 20.89 -29.81
C GLN A 244 -4.34 21.72 -29.12
N ALA A 245 -4.59 22.11 -27.88
CA ALA A 245 -3.61 22.83 -27.10
C ALA A 245 -2.38 21.97 -26.79
N ALA A 246 -2.55 20.66 -26.56
CA ALA A 246 -1.42 19.73 -26.40
C ALA A 246 -0.60 19.60 -27.70
N LEU A 247 -1.23 19.54 -28.85
CA LEU A 247 -0.55 19.56 -30.16
C LEU A 247 0.23 20.86 -30.36
N ASN A 248 -0.36 22.00 -30.05
CA ASN A 248 0.29 23.31 -30.16
C ASN A 248 1.51 23.44 -29.27
N TYR A 249 1.50 22.82 -28.09
CA TYR A 249 2.63 22.79 -27.17
C TYR A 249 3.85 22.05 -27.76
N LEU A 250 3.63 20.99 -28.54
CA LEU A 250 4.72 20.25 -29.18
C LEU A 250 5.25 20.90 -30.44
N SER A 251 4.52 21.81 -31.06
CA SER A 251 4.88 22.48 -32.30
C SER A 251 5.44 23.89 -32.03
N PRO A 252 6.45 24.34 -32.78
CA PRO A 252 7.34 23.71 -33.76
C PRO A 252 8.71 23.32 -33.19
N ALA A 253 8.98 23.54 -31.91
CA ALA A 253 10.32 23.48 -31.31
C ALA A 253 10.55 22.28 -30.38
N GLY A 254 9.64 21.31 -30.31
CA GLY A 254 9.67 20.27 -29.28
C GLY A 254 9.08 20.77 -27.96
N ALA A 255 9.05 19.90 -26.94
CA ALA A 255 8.44 20.18 -25.65
C ALA A 255 9.20 21.28 -24.87
N THR A 256 8.98 22.53 -25.22
CA THR A 256 9.43 23.67 -24.39
C THR A 256 8.46 23.86 -23.22
N PRO A 257 8.94 24.11 -21.99
CA PRO A 257 8.09 24.46 -20.88
C PRO A 257 7.20 25.65 -21.25
N ALA A 258 5.90 25.53 -21.02
CA ALA A 258 4.99 26.66 -21.24
C ALA A 258 5.37 27.81 -20.30
N ALA A 259 5.22 29.08 -20.79
CA ALA A 259 5.57 30.24 -20.02
C ALA A 259 4.76 30.40 -18.71
N ASP A 260 3.58 29.79 -18.64
CA ASP A 260 2.70 29.74 -17.49
C ASP A 260 3.09 28.58 -16.51
N GLY A 261 4.14 27.82 -16.83
CA GLY A 261 4.62 26.70 -16.04
C GLY A 261 3.73 25.45 -16.10
N ASN A 262 2.77 25.37 -17.01
CA ASN A 262 1.92 24.20 -17.20
C ASN A 262 2.71 23.04 -17.83
N ASN A 263 2.40 21.81 -17.42
CA ASN A 263 2.93 20.60 -18.03
C ASN A 263 1.94 20.07 -19.08
N TYR A 264 2.28 20.28 -20.33
CA TYR A 264 1.45 19.85 -21.46
C TYR A 264 1.98 18.62 -22.17
N ARG A 265 2.86 17.88 -21.49
CA ARG A 265 3.56 16.73 -22.09
C ARG A 265 2.61 15.60 -22.40
N ASN A 266 1.71 15.29 -21.49
CA ASN A 266 0.77 14.18 -21.65
C ASN A 266 -0.64 14.75 -21.82
N PHE A 267 -1.36 14.31 -22.86
CA PHE A 267 -2.75 14.68 -23.06
C PHE A 267 -3.65 14.02 -22.00
N TYR A 268 -3.45 12.75 -21.74
CA TYR A 268 -4.03 12.05 -20.60
C TYR A 268 -3.17 10.88 -20.15
N SER A 269 -3.37 10.45 -18.91
CA SER A 269 -2.79 9.24 -18.36
C SER A 269 -3.71 8.64 -17.30
N ASP A 270 -3.92 7.34 -17.37
CA ASP A 270 -4.74 6.58 -16.41
C ASP A 270 -4.20 5.18 -16.19
N ALA A 271 -4.70 4.54 -15.13
CA ALA A 271 -4.48 3.14 -14.83
C ALA A 271 -5.82 2.45 -14.62
N GLN A 272 -6.03 1.34 -15.30
CA GLN A 272 -7.25 0.53 -15.23
C GLN A 272 -6.88 -0.88 -14.79
N ARG A 273 -7.58 -1.43 -13.80
CA ARG A 273 -7.32 -2.75 -13.23
C ARG A 273 -8.59 -3.51 -12.96
N THR A 274 -8.57 -4.79 -13.35
CA THR A 274 -9.65 -5.75 -13.08
C THR A 274 -9.07 -6.91 -12.29
N ASP A 275 -9.59 -7.12 -11.08
CA ASP A 275 -9.14 -8.16 -10.16
C ASP A 275 -10.24 -9.17 -9.84
N HIS A 276 -9.84 -10.43 -9.71
CA HIS A 276 -10.63 -11.51 -9.14
C HIS A 276 -9.82 -12.20 -8.05
N LEU A 277 -10.31 -12.18 -6.81
CA LEU A 277 -9.73 -12.91 -5.69
C LEU A 277 -10.76 -13.87 -5.12
N ALA A 278 -10.37 -15.11 -4.93
CA ALA A 278 -11.19 -16.10 -4.23
C ALA A 278 -10.36 -16.90 -3.25
N TYR A 279 -10.92 -17.27 -2.12
CA TYR A 279 -10.33 -18.28 -1.24
C TYR A 279 -11.39 -19.21 -0.64
N LEU A 280 -10.92 -20.41 -0.27
CA LEU A 280 -11.65 -21.36 0.55
C LEU A 280 -10.77 -21.69 1.75
N LYS A 281 -11.31 -21.52 2.97
CA LYS A 281 -10.61 -21.77 4.22
C LYS A 281 -11.42 -22.71 5.09
N TYR A 282 -10.76 -23.71 5.68
CA TYR A 282 -11.34 -24.59 6.67
C TYR A 282 -10.50 -24.56 7.95
N ASP A 283 -11.09 -24.01 9.01
CA ASP A 283 -10.56 -24.03 10.37
C ASP A 283 -11.17 -25.24 11.09
N TRP A 284 -10.39 -26.32 11.23
CA TRP A 284 -10.85 -27.57 11.80
C TRP A 284 -10.44 -27.70 13.26
N ASN A 285 -11.43 -27.87 14.14
CA ASN A 285 -11.23 -28.22 15.55
C ASN A 285 -11.10 -29.75 15.64
N ILE A 286 -9.87 -30.28 15.60
CA ILE A 286 -9.63 -31.72 15.66
C ILE A 286 -10.04 -32.25 17.05
N ASN A 287 -9.72 -31.48 18.10
CA ASN A 287 -10.14 -31.66 19.48
C ASN A 287 -9.93 -30.34 20.25
N ASP A 288 -10.22 -30.35 21.56
CA ASP A 288 -10.18 -29.14 22.43
C ASP A 288 -8.80 -28.45 22.47
N THR A 289 -7.72 -29.18 22.16
CA THR A 289 -6.33 -28.68 22.23
C THR A 289 -5.66 -28.57 20.87
N THR A 290 -6.33 -28.97 19.79
CA THR A 290 -5.70 -29.06 18.46
C THR A 290 -6.61 -28.46 17.40
N THR A 291 -6.13 -27.45 16.72
CA THR A 291 -6.80 -26.84 15.56
C THR A 291 -5.90 -26.91 14.34
N TRP A 292 -6.51 -27.15 13.17
CA TRP A 292 -5.80 -27.20 11.90
C TRP A 292 -6.51 -26.33 10.86
N SER A 293 -5.88 -25.24 10.49
CA SER A 293 -6.39 -24.30 9.50
C SER A 293 -5.76 -24.55 8.14
N ASN A 294 -6.57 -24.71 7.11
CA ASN A 294 -6.13 -24.89 5.73
C ASN A 294 -6.84 -23.90 4.83
N GLN A 295 -6.11 -23.23 3.96
CA GLN A 295 -6.65 -22.21 3.07
C GLN A 295 -6.01 -22.32 1.70
N VAL A 296 -6.83 -22.34 0.66
CA VAL A 296 -6.42 -22.20 -0.74
C VAL A 296 -6.94 -20.91 -1.30
N TYR A 297 -6.18 -20.26 -2.15
CA TYR A 297 -6.61 -19.02 -2.80
C TYR A 297 -6.13 -18.93 -4.24
N TYR A 298 -6.84 -18.13 -5.00
CA TYR A 298 -6.49 -17.75 -6.37
C TYR A 298 -6.77 -16.27 -6.59
N HIS A 299 -5.84 -15.57 -7.23
CA HIS A 299 -5.97 -14.18 -7.64
C HIS A 299 -5.56 -14.02 -9.11
N ASN A 300 -6.38 -13.33 -9.87
CA ASN A 300 -6.10 -12.89 -11.22
C ASN A 300 -6.25 -11.37 -11.31
N ASP A 301 -5.28 -10.70 -11.90
CA ASP A 301 -5.29 -9.27 -12.18
C ASP A 301 -4.98 -9.04 -13.67
N GLN A 302 -5.72 -8.12 -14.28
CA GLN A 302 -5.43 -7.58 -15.60
C GLN A 302 -5.41 -6.06 -15.50
N GLY A 303 -4.26 -5.48 -15.77
CA GLY A 303 -4.08 -4.05 -15.67
C GLY A 303 -3.51 -3.43 -16.94
N VAL A 304 -3.79 -2.14 -17.11
CA VAL A 304 -3.20 -1.31 -18.13
C VAL A 304 -2.95 0.08 -17.59
N GLY A 305 -1.71 0.56 -17.74
CA GLY A 305 -1.38 1.97 -17.62
C GLY A 305 -1.40 2.58 -19.00
N VAL A 306 -2.17 3.64 -19.21
CA VAL A 306 -2.36 4.30 -20.52
C VAL A 306 -1.80 5.71 -20.44
N VAL A 307 -0.98 6.08 -21.41
CA VAL A 307 -0.45 7.46 -21.55
C VAL A 307 -0.58 7.90 -22.99
N ALA A 308 -1.35 8.95 -23.24
CA ALA A 308 -1.36 9.64 -24.53
C ALA A 308 -0.38 10.83 -24.46
N GLY A 309 0.73 10.72 -25.14
CA GLY A 309 1.81 11.69 -25.04
C GLY A 309 2.71 11.74 -26.26
N PRO A 310 3.76 12.58 -26.21
CA PRO A 310 4.67 12.76 -27.34
C PRO A 310 5.43 11.48 -27.66
N ILE A 311 5.53 11.21 -28.95
CA ILE A 311 6.47 10.22 -29.48
C ILE A 311 7.83 10.87 -29.58
N GLY A 312 8.85 10.21 -29.09
CA GLY A 312 10.19 10.61 -29.48
C GLY A 312 10.88 11.57 -28.57
N VAL A 313 10.64 11.44 -27.31
CA VAL A 313 11.66 11.87 -26.35
C VAL A 313 12.88 10.98 -26.57
N ALA A 314 14.02 11.60 -26.76
CA ALA A 314 15.36 11.07 -27.00
C ALA A 314 15.50 9.53 -26.83
N GLY A 315 15.53 8.79 -27.91
CA GLY A 315 15.75 7.34 -27.91
C GLY A 315 14.63 6.49 -28.51
N LEU A 316 13.37 6.96 -28.53
CA LEU A 316 12.29 6.21 -29.16
C LEU A 316 12.46 6.02 -30.66
N PRO A 317 12.87 7.03 -31.47
CA PRO A 317 13.18 6.81 -32.87
C PRO A 317 14.29 5.79 -33.09
N ALA A 318 15.34 5.82 -32.25
CA ALA A 318 16.43 4.84 -32.34
C ALA A 318 15.94 3.42 -31.94
N LEU A 319 15.12 3.31 -30.92
CA LEU A 319 14.50 2.06 -30.48
C LEU A 319 13.59 1.49 -31.57
N PHE A 320 12.75 2.33 -32.19
CA PHE A 320 11.85 1.92 -33.27
C PHE A 320 12.62 1.55 -34.56
N ALA A 321 13.69 2.24 -34.88
CA ALA A 321 14.55 1.88 -36.00
C ALA A 321 15.17 0.48 -35.84
N VAL A 322 15.37 0.05 -34.58
CA VAL A 322 15.84 -1.30 -34.26
C VAL A 322 14.77 -2.36 -34.51
N TYR A 323 13.55 -2.12 -34.09
CA TYR A 323 12.43 -3.06 -34.28
C TYR A 323 11.90 -3.04 -35.72
N TYR A 324 11.93 -1.87 -36.35
CA TYR A 324 11.31 -1.62 -37.66
C TYR A 324 12.22 -0.77 -38.55
N PRO A 325 13.38 -1.31 -38.95
CA PRO A 325 14.44 -0.55 -39.63
C PRO A 325 14.04 0.05 -40.99
N ASN A 326 12.95 -0.45 -41.60
CA ASN A 326 12.48 -0.03 -42.90
C ASN A 326 11.17 0.78 -42.86
N GLN A 327 10.76 1.22 -41.67
CA GLN A 327 9.52 1.99 -41.52
C GLN A 327 9.80 3.48 -41.26
N ASP A 328 9.08 4.34 -41.94
CA ASP A 328 8.99 5.75 -41.59
C ASP A 328 8.06 5.93 -40.40
N LEU A 329 8.65 6.13 -39.23
CA LEU A 329 7.91 6.24 -37.96
C LEU A 329 6.98 7.43 -37.92
N LYS A 330 7.31 8.54 -38.57
CA LYS A 330 6.41 9.69 -38.70
C LYS A 330 5.16 9.30 -39.47
N LYS A 331 5.31 8.49 -40.51
CA LYS A 331 4.19 8.00 -41.31
C LYS A 331 3.34 6.99 -40.53
N VAL A 332 3.98 6.09 -39.76
CA VAL A 332 3.31 5.05 -38.95
C VAL A 332 2.46 5.66 -37.84
N PHE A 333 2.97 6.67 -37.13
CA PHE A 333 2.28 7.33 -36.03
C PHE A 333 1.53 8.60 -36.42
N GLY A 334 1.58 8.99 -37.70
CA GLY A 334 1.12 10.29 -38.18
C GLY A 334 2.12 11.41 -37.89
N ASN A 335 1.92 12.55 -38.52
CA ASN A 335 2.86 13.69 -38.40
C ASN A 335 2.65 14.51 -37.11
N SER A 336 1.75 14.10 -36.20
CA SER A 336 1.39 14.88 -35.02
C SER A 336 2.46 14.87 -33.91
N GLY A 337 3.31 13.85 -33.90
CA GLY A 337 4.25 13.64 -32.80
C GLY A 337 3.62 13.06 -31.54
N TYR A 338 2.35 12.62 -31.56
CA TYR A 338 1.64 11.95 -30.45
C TYR A 338 1.32 10.51 -30.76
N ALA A 339 1.34 9.68 -29.70
CA ALA A 339 0.86 8.30 -29.71
C ALA A 339 0.27 7.91 -28.35
N THR A 340 -0.46 6.82 -28.31
CA THR A 340 -0.86 6.19 -27.05
C THR A 340 0.11 5.07 -26.73
N ARG A 341 0.70 5.16 -25.54
CA ARG A 341 1.59 4.12 -24.98
C ARG A 341 0.89 3.41 -23.84
N THR A 342 1.01 2.10 -23.77
CA THR A 342 0.49 1.31 -22.67
C THR A 342 1.60 0.53 -21.98
N THR A 343 1.36 0.22 -20.70
CA THR A 343 1.99 -0.90 -20.01
C THR A 343 0.87 -1.85 -19.62
N GLU A 344 0.78 -2.96 -20.30
CA GLU A 344 -0.28 -3.97 -20.12
C GLU A 344 0.29 -5.13 -19.33
N TYR A 345 -0.37 -5.50 -18.23
CA TYR A 345 0.12 -6.57 -17.37
C TYR A 345 -0.98 -7.52 -16.96
N LYS A 346 -0.56 -8.75 -16.65
CA LYS A 346 -1.41 -9.80 -16.09
C LYS A 346 -0.68 -10.45 -14.93
N ILE A 347 -1.44 -10.76 -13.89
CA ILE A 347 -0.98 -11.55 -12.75
C ILE A 347 -1.95 -12.73 -12.59
N SER A 348 -1.40 -13.92 -12.42
CA SER A 348 -2.13 -15.13 -12.07
C SER A 348 -1.36 -15.81 -10.96
N ARG A 349 -1.92 -15.79 -9.75
CA ARG A 349 -1.26 -16.39 -8.59
C ARG A 349 -2.22 -17.28 -7.82
N GLY A 350 -1.71 -18.38 -7.33
CA GLY A 350 -2.45 -19.29 -6.48
C GLY A 350 -1.55 -19.81 -5.37
N GLY A 351 -2.15 -20.06 -4.23
CA GLY A 351 -1.40 -20.50 -3.07
C GLY A 351 -2.20 -21.33 -2.09
N PHE A 352 -1.45 -21.89 -1.17
CA PHE A 352 -1.94 -22.74 -0.11
C PHE A 352 -1.28 -22.34 1.21
N LEU A 353 -2.09 -22.17 2.26
CA LEU A 353 -1.65 -21.96 3.62
C LEU A 353 -2.17 -23.10 4.50
N SER A 354 -1.34 -23.60 5.37
CA SER A 354 -1.72 -24.62 6.35
C SER A 354 -1.05 -24.31 7.68
N THR A 355 -1.81 -24.27 8.76
CA THR A 355 -1.33 -23.95 10.09
C THR A 355 -1.94 -24.92 11.12
N LEU A 356 -1.11 -25.67 11.78
CA LEU A 356 -1.47 -26.55 12.88
C LEU A 356 -1.12 -25.87 14.20
N ARG A 357 -2.08 -25.79 15.12
CA ARG A 357 -1.88 -25.33 16.50
C ARG A 357 -2.21 -26.45 17.46
N LYS A 358 -1.37 -26.61 18.48
CA LYS A 358 -1.55 -27.62 19.52
C LYS A 358 -1.16 -27.09 20.88
N GLU A 359 -2.05 -27.23 21.85
CA GLU A 359 -1.79 -26.97 23.25
C GLU A 359 -1.25 -28.24 23.94
N ILE A 360 -0.11 -28.13 24.64
CA ILE A 360 0.52 -29.22 25.40
C ILE A 360 0.97 -28.64 26.75
N GLY A 361 0.20 -28.85 27.79
CA GLY A 361 0.48 -28.26 29.11
C GLY A 361 0.46 -26.72 29.01
N ASP A 362 1.56 -26.09 29.37
CA ASP A 362 1.73 -24.62 29.31
C ASP A 362 2.28 -24.11 27.98
N HIS A 363 2.41 -24.96 26.97
CA HIS A 363 2.91 -24.62 25.65
C HIS A 363 1.80 -24.56 24.61
N GLN A 364 1.82 -23.54 23.77
CA GLN A 364 1.01 -23.44 22.57
C GLN A 364 1.90 -23.47 21.34
N LEU A 365 2.00 -24.66 20.76
CA LEU A 365 2.83 -24.90 19.57
C LEU A 365 2.05 -24.53 18.29
N GLN A 366 2.72 -23.90 17.37
CA GLN A 366 2.20 -23.58 16.04
C GLN A 366 3.23 -23.93 14.98
N ALA A 367 2.82 -24.69 13.97
CA ALA A 367 3.61 -24.97 12.78
C ALA A 367 2.80 -24.63 11.53
N GLY A 368 3.43 -24.02 10.56
CA GLY A 368 2.72 -23.63 9.33
C GLY A 368 3.59 -23.64 8.10
N LEU A 369 2.87 -23.70 6.98
CA LEU A 369 3.40 -23.69 5.62
C LEU A 369 2.61 -22.71 4.78
N TRP A 370 3.31 -21.90 3.98
CA TRP A 370 2.74 -21.18 2.86
C TRP A 370 3.50 -21.53 1.59
N PHE A 371 2.74 -21.83 0.54
CA PHE A 371 3.22 -21.98 -0.83
C PHE A 371 2.43 -21.07 -1.75
N GLU A 372 3.11 -20.35 -2.64
CA GLU A 372 2.50 -19.57 -3.72
C GLU A 372 3.27 -19.78 -5.03
N ARG A 373 2.54 -19.85 -6.13
CA ARG A 373 3.08 -19.64 -7.47
C ARG A 373 2.41 -18.40 -8.06
N ASN A 374 3.23 -17.47 -8.52
CA ASN A 374 2.82 -16.22 -9.15
C ASN A 374 3.42 -16.15 -10.56
N GLN A 375 2.56 -16.13 -11.56
CA GLN A 375 2.93 -15.92 -12.96
C GLN A 375 2.48 -14.53 -13.36
N SER A 376 3.41 -13.71 -13.82
CA SER A 376 3.14 -12.34 -14.25
C SER A 376 3.73 -12.06 -15.62
N SER A 377 3.08 -11.18 -16.37
CA SER A 377 3.57 -10.65 -17.63
C SER A 377 3.39 -9.15 -17.69
N ALA A 378 4.29 -8.45 -18.37
CA ALA A 378 4.18 -7.02 -18.61
C ALA A 378 4.65 -6.69 -20.03
N TYR A 379 3.78 -6.03 -20.80
CA TYR A 379 4.03 -5.68 -22.19
C TYR A 379 3.92 -4.17 -22.38
N ARG A 380 4.94 -3.55 -22.96
CA ARG A 380 4.88 -2.15 -23.40
C ARG A 380 4.52 -2.08 -24.86
N ARG A 381 3.38 -1.44 -25.15
CA ARG A 381 2.83 -1.32 -26.49
C ARG A 381 2.58 0.13 -26.89
N TRP A 382 2.55 0.37 -28.19
CA TRP A 382 2.30 1.67 -28.78
C TRP A 382 1.18 1.55 -29.80
N TYR A 383 0.28 2.53 -29.75
CA TYR A 383 -0.92 2.61 -30.58
C TYR A 383 -0.97 3.94 -31.31
N ALA A 384 -1.57 3.93 -32.51
CA ALA A 384 -1.85 5.17 -33.22
C ALA A 384 -2.84 6.02 -32.41
N LEU A 385 -2.66 7.33 -32.44
CA LEU A 385 -3.60 8.32 -31.92
C LEU A 385 -4.10 9.17 -33.10
N ASP A 386 -5.38 9.07 -33.41
CA ASP A 386 -6.00 9.92 -34.43
C ASP A 386 -6.11 11.35 -33.90
N VAL A 387 -5.37 12.27 -34.51
CA VAL A 387 -5.33 13.67 -34.08
C VAL A 387 -6.60 14.45 -34.41
N ASN A 388 -7.40 13.97 -35.35
CA ASN A 388 -8.68 14.58 -35.72
C ASN A 388 -9.84 14.07 -34.89
N ASN A 389 -9.68 12.85 -34.32
CA ASN A 389 -10.66 12.23 -33.46
C ASN A 389 -9.94 11.41 -32.37
N PRO A 390 -9.31 12.08 -31.38
CA PRO A 390 -8.60 11.39 -30.32
C PRO A 390 -9.56 10.48 -29.53
N SER A 391 -9.11 9.23 -29.29
CA SER A 391 -9.86 8.28 -28.49
C SER A 391 -10.17 8.83 -27.09
N SER A 392 -11.23 8.32 -26.48
CA SER A 392 -11.54 8.62 -25.08
C SER A 392 -10.35 8.23 -24.18
N PRO A 393 -9.96 9.07 -23.21
CA PRO A 393 -8.91 8.74 -22.27
C PRO A 393 -9.19 7.51 -21.42
N TYR A 394 -10.42 7.00 -21.40
CA TYR A 394 -10.85 5.91 -20.54
C TYR A 394 -11.09 4.60 -21.29
N GLU A 395 -10.82 4.59 -22.58
CA GLU A 395 -10.90 3.40 -23.42
C GLU A 395 -9.54 2.71 -23.51
N ARG A 396 -9.54 1.38 -23.36
CA ARG A 396 -8.33 0.60 -23.63
C ARG A 396 -8.07 0.60 -25.13
N PRO A 397 -6.89 1.05 -25.59
CA PRO A 397 -6.60 1.02 -27.00
C PRO A 397 -6.49 -0.43 -27.51
N THR A 398 -6.89 -0.63 -28.76
CA THR A 398 -6.84 -1.92 -29.45
C THR A 398 -5.94 -1.82 -30.68
N ASN A 399 -5.44 -2.95 -31.17
CA ASN A 399 -4.60 -3.04 -32.37
C ASN A 399 -3.25 -2.28 -32.23
N PRO A 400 -2.33 -2.78 -31.40
CA PRO A 400 -1.03 -2.15 -31.23
C PRO A 400 -0.25 -2.11 -32.52
N LEU A 401 0.39 -0.98 -32.80
CA LEU A 401 1.33 -0.84 -33.90
C LEU A 401 2.66 -1.52 -33.59
N ILE A 402 3.11 -1.40 -32.35
CA ILE A 402 4.42 -1.88 -31.91
C ILE A 402 4.30 -2.44 -30.49
N THR A 403 4.90 -3.60 -30.25
CA THR A 403 5.26 -4.08 -28.91
C THR A 403 6.74 -3.80 -28.70
N GLN A 404 7.04 -2.89 -27.77
CA GLN A 404 8.40 -2.46 -27.48
C GLN A 404 9.19 -3.54 -26.74
N TYR A 405 8.59 -4.14 -25.73
CA TYR A 405 9.09 -5.31 -25.02
C TYR A 405 7.95 -6.08 -24.37
N GLY A 406 8.21 -7.32 -24.05
CA GLY A 406 7.33 -8.15 -23.24
C GLY A 406 8.16 -9.00 -22.30
N SER A 407 7.79 -9.02 -21.00
CA SER A 407 8.40 -9.84 -19.97
C SER A 407 7.41 -10.86 -19.42
N GLU A 408 7.90 -12.04 -19.08
CA GLU A 408 7.15 -13.10 -18.40
C GLU A 408 7.97 -13.62 -17.24
N ILE A 409 7.37 -13.68 -16.05
CA ILE A 409 8.03 -14.10 -14.81
C ILE A 409 7.19 -15.15 -14.10
N ASP A 410 7.83 -16.25 -13.72
CA ASP A 410 7.27 -17.31 -12.86
C ASP A 410 8.01 -17.28 -11.51
N ASN A 411 7.30 -16.94 -10.44
CA ASN A 411 7.85 -16.85 -9.10
C ASN A 411 7.16 -17.86 -8.18
N LYS A 412 7.94 -18.69 -7.50
CA LYS A 412 7.47 -19.63 -6.49
C LYS A 412 8.02 -19.23 -5.14
N VAL A 413 7.15 -19.21 -4.14
CA VAL A 413 7.48 -18.88 -2.76
C VAL A 413 7.12 -20.04 -1.84
N VAL A 414 8.02 -20.36 -0.91
CA VAL A 414 7.77 -21.31 0.17
C VAL A 414 8.17 -20.67 1.49
N GLN A 415 7.26 -20.63 2.45
CA GLN A 415 7.57 -20.22 3.82
C GLN A 415 7.10 -21.30 4.79
N LEU A 416 7.99 -21.66 5.69
CA LEU A 416 7.70 -22.52 6.84
C LEU A 416 7.82 -21.66 8.09
N HIS A 417 7.00 -21.91 9.10
CA HIS A 417 7.20 -21.32 10.41
C HIS A 417 6.94 -22.35 11.52
N LEU A 418 7.65 -22.16 12.60
CA LEU A 418 7.46 -22.89 13.84
C LEU A 418 7.55 -21.89 14.99
N GLN A 419 6.59 -21.96 15.91
CA GLN A 419 6.49 -21.06 17.05
C GLN A 419 5.99 -21.81 18.27
N ASP A 420 6.52 -21.46 19.42
CA ASP A 420 6.02 -21.85 20.73
C ASP A 420 5.70 -20.61 21.55
N GLU A 421 4.50 -20.57 22.13
CA GLU A 421 4.13 -19.65 23.21
C GLU A 421 4.11 -20.45 24.51
N TRP A 422 5.07 -20.19 25.38
CA TRP A 422 5.21 -20.85 26.66
C TRP A 422 4.72 -19.97 27.81
N ARG A 423 3.69 -20.41 28.50
CA ARG A 423 3.21 -19.79 29.74
C ARG A 423 4.10 -20.22 30.90
N VAL A 424 5.20 -19.49 31.09
CA VAL A 424 6.19 -19.77 32.17
C VAL A 424 5.55 -19.63 33.56
N ARG A 425 4.65 -18.67 33.70
CA ARG A 425 3.83 -18.37 34.87
C ARG A 425 2.47 -17.83 34.39
N PRO A 426 1.44 -17.77 35.27
CA PRO A 426 0.15 -17.21 34.89
C PRO A 426 0.21 -15.79 34.33
N ASP A 427 1.21 -15.00 34.78
CA ASP A 427 1.44 -13.61 34.40
C ASP A 427 2.56 -13.42 33.37
N LEU A 428 3.24 -14.47 32.94
CA LEU A 428 4.40 -14.37 32.04
C LEU A 428 4.33 -15.39 30.89
N VAL A 429 4.25 -14.87 29.68
CA VAL A 429 4.33 -15.66 28.44
C VAL A 429 5.61 -15.31 27.70
N LEU A 430 6.36 -16.32 27.29
CA LEU A 430 7.49 -16.22 26.37
C LEU A 430 7.08 -16.79 25.01
N GLN A 431 7.57 -16.18 23.94
CA GLN A 431 7.34 -16.63 22.57
C GLN A 431 8.69 -16.82 21.89
N ALA A 432 8.90 -17.97 21.30
CA ALA A 432 10.09 -18.25 20.50
C ALA A 432 9.71 -18.98 19.22
N GLY A 433 10.39 -18.67 18.14
CA GLY A 433 10.13 -19.33 16.87
C GLY A 433 11.05 -18.87 15.76
N PHE A 434 10.78 -19.37 14.58
CA PHE A 434 11.44 -18.92 13.35
C PHE A 434 10.54 -19.14 12.15
N LYS A 435 10.83 -18.42 11.07
CA LYS A 435 10.30 -18.74 9.75
C LYS A 435 11.41 -18.90 8.73
N SER A 436 11.12 -19.60 7.66
CA SER A 436 11.93 -19.60 6.44
C SER A 436 11.35 -18.64 5.42
N SER A 437 12.15 -18.27 4.42
CA SER A 437 11.68 -17.55 3.24
C SER A 437 12.48 -18.03 2.04
N LEU A 438 11.82 -18.78 1.16
CA LEU A 438 12.43 -19.38 -0.02
C LEU A 438 11.73 -18.80 -1.26
N GLN A 439 12.52 -18.38 -2.25
CA GLN A 439 12.04 -17.84 -3.51
C GLN A 439 12.78 -18.53 -4.66
N PHE A 440 12.01 -18.91 -5.68
CA PHE A 440 12.49 -19.50 -6.91
C PHE A 440 11.82 -18.75 -8.06
N ALA A 441 12.54 -17.82 -8.67
CA ALA A 441 11.99 -16.97 -9.72
C ALA A 441 12.73 -17.17 -11.03
N SER A 442 11.97 -17.29 -12.11
CA SER A 442 12.47 -17.40 -13.50
C SER A 442 11.83 -16.30 -14.32
N GLY A 443 12.63 -15.58 -15.09
CA GLY A 443 12.15 -14.51 -15.96
C GLY A 443 12.69 -14.61 -17.37
N ASP A 444 11.82 -14.28 -18.33
CA ASP A 444 12.11 -14.24 -19.76
C ASP A 444 11.53 -12.98 -20.41
N PHE A 445 12.12 -12.61 -21.57
CA PHE A 445 11.62 -11.55 -22.43
C PHE A 445 11.30 -12.10 -23.82
N PRO A 446 10.09 -12.65 -24.02
CA PRO A 446 9.69 -13.18 -25.32
C PRO A 446 9.65 -12.12 -26.43
N VAL A 447 9.48 -10.86 -26.06
CA VAL A 447 9.62 -9.73 -26.98
C VAL A 447 10.73 -8.82 -26.49
N GLN A 448 11.80 -8.72 -27.23
CA GLN A 448 12.93 -7.86 -26.94
C GLN A 448 13.66 -7.44 -28.22
N PRO A 449 14.43 -6.33 -28.22
CA PRO A 449 15.26 -5.95 -29.36
C PRO A 449 16.32 -6.99 -29.68
N LYS A 450 16.78 -6.99 -30.91
CA LYS A 450 17.95 -7.81 -31.28
C LYS A 450 19.15 -7.48 -30.41
N LYS A 451 19.90 -8.50 -30.03
CA LYS A 451 21.15 -8.36 -29.28
C LYS A 451 22.06 -7.31 -29.95
N GLY A 452 22.57 -6.38 -29.16
CA GLY A 452 23.46 -5.31 -29.66
C GLY A 452 22.76 -4.06 -30.20
N ALA A 453 21.45 -4.09 -30.32
CA ALA A 453 20.70 -3.05 -31.02
C ALA A 453 20.32 -1.84 -30.17
N ILE A 454 20.23 -1.97 -28.85
CA ILE A 454 19.82 -0.87 -27.96
C ILE A 454 21.00 -0.13 -27.31
N SER A 455 22.12 -0.75 -27.10
CA SER A 455 23.22 -0.16 -26.33
C SER A 455 24.62 -0.34 -26.96
N GLY A 456 24.68 -0.43 -28.26
CA GLY A 456 25.97 -0.46 -28.98
C GLY A 456 26.88 -1.64 -28.63
N GLY A 457 26.34 -2.70 -28.07
CA GLY A 457 27.13 -3.82 -27.61
C GLY A 457 26.39 -5.14 -27.59
N SER A 458 26.62 -5.93 -26.57
CA SER A 458 26.12 -7.30 -26.43
C SER A 458 24.81 -7.38 -25.63
N SER A 459 24.06 -6.29 -25.51
CA SER A 459 22.89 -6.22 -24.62
C SER A 459 21.67 -6.96 -25.17
N ALA A 460 21.20 -7.91 -24.41
CA ALA A 460 19.84 -8.44 -24.46
C ALA A 460 19.14 -8.08 -23.14
N LEU A 461 17.81 -8.02 -23.14
CA LEU A 461 17.06 -7.89 -21.90
C LEU A 461 17.28 -9.13 -21.03
N PRO A 462 17.26 -8.99 -19.69
CA PRO A 462 17.67 -10.06 -18.78
C PRO A 462 16.78 -11.30 -18.85
N VAL A 463 17.40 -12.44 -19.02
CA VAL A 463 16.76 -13.76 -18.98
C VAL A 463 17.51 -14.60 -17.94
N GLY A 464 16.77 -15.30 -17.08
CA GLY A 464 17.37 -16.21 -16.14
C GLY A 464 16.61 -16.35 -14.82
N ASP A 465 17.22 -17.15 -13.95
CA ASP A 465 16.65 -17.57 -12.67
C ASP A 465 17.38 -16.91 -11.52
N ILE A 466 16.62 -16.53 -10.49
CA ILE A 466 17.14 -16.03 -9.22
C ILE A 466 16.48 -16.80 -8.09
N ASP A 467 17.29 -17.44 -7.26
CA ASP A 467 16.87 -18.15 -6.07
C ASP A 467 17.30 -17.40 -4.81
N THR A 468 16.42 -17.34 -3.82
CA THR A 468 16.74 -16.87 -2.48
C THR A 468 16.33 -17.92 -1.46
N LYS A 469 17.27 -18.33 -0.59
CA LYS A 469 17.05 -19.38 0.39
C LYS A 469 17.49 -18.91 1.78
N LYS A 470 16.53 -18.50 2.61
CA LYS A 470 16.74 -18.21 4.03
C LYS A 470 15.90 -19.17 4.85
N TRP A 471 16.57 -20.12 5.48
CA TRP A 471 15.92 -21.17 6.26
C TRP A 471 15.56 -20.74 7.68
N PHE A 472 16.28 -19.76 8.22
CA PHE A 472 16.17 -19.40 9.63
C PHE A 472 16.11 -17.88 9.82
N LEU A 473 14.92 -17.38 10.10
CA LEU A 473 14.61 -16.01 10.48
C LEU A 473 13.99 -16.07 11.88
N PRO A 474 14.80 -15.94 12.95
CA PRO A 474 14.36 -16.19 14.32
C PRO A 474 13.53 -15.03 14.88
N GLN A 475 12.68 -15.37 15.85
CA GLN A 475 11.93 -14.46 16.70
C GLN A 475 12.00 -14.93 18.16
N LEU A 476 12.16 -13.97 19.08
CA LEU A 476 12.01 -14.14 20.51
C LEU A 476 11.19 -12.97 21.04
N GLY A 477 10.18 -13.25 21.84
CA GLY A 477 9.34 -12.24 22.46
C GLY A 477 8.85 -12.67 23.83
N GLY A 478 8.29 -11.72 24.55
CA GLY A 478 7.69 -11.97 25.84
C GLY A 478 6.64 -10.95 26.21
N ARG A 479 5.72 -11.36 27.05
CA ARG A 479 4.68 -10.53 27.61
C ARG A 479 4.56 -10.83 29.10
N TRP A 480 4.62 -9.79 29.90
CA TRP A 480 4.44 -9.86 31.34
C TRP A 480 3.23 -9.00 31.77
N ASP A 481 2.22 -9.66 32.30
CA ASP A 481 1.04 -9.04 32.90
C ASP A 481 1.39 -8.60 34.32
N ILE A 482 1.97 -7.39 34.49
CA ILE A 482 2.47 -6.84 35.77
C ILE A 482 1.31 -6.72 36.77
N THR A 483 0.18 -6.29 36.27
CA THR A 483 -1.11 -6.27 36.97
C THR A 483 -2.22 -6.70 36.00
N SER A 484 -3.45 -6.81 36.46
CA SER A 484 -4.60 -7.01 35.57
C SER A 484 -4.84 -5.85 34.56
N ARG A 485 -4.11 -4.75 34.69
CA ARG A 485 -4.28 -3.52 33.90
C ARG A 485 -3.00 -3.06 33.20
N ASP A 486 -1.86 -3.53 33.66
CA ASP A 486 -0.55 -3.11 33.15
C ASP A 486 0.21 -4.31 32.59
N GLN A 487 0.73 -4.13 31.41
CA GLN A 487 1.42 -5.18 30.68
C GLN A 487 2.73 -4.63 30.07
N ALA A 488 3.81 -5.36 30.27
CA ALA A 488 5.07 -5.13 29.55
C ALA A 488 5.22 -6.17 28.42
N PHE A 489 5.89 -5.80 27.36
CA PHE A 489 6.23 -6.70 26.26
C PHE A 489 7.61 -6.38 25.70
N PHE A 490 8.22 -7.39 25.08
CA PHE A 490 9.40 -7.22 24.25
C PHE A 490 9.36 -8.19 23.06
N ASN A 491 10.04 -7.81 21.98
CA ASN A 491 10.20 -8.65 20.80
C ASN A 491 11.54 -8.38 20.12
N VAL A 492 12.20 -9.43 19.66
CA VAL A 492 13.37 -9.37 18.78
C VAL A 492 13.11 -10.29 17.62
N GLN A 493 13.19 -9.77 16.40
CA GLN A 493 12.90 -10.58 15.22
C GLN A 493 13.77 -10.20 14.04
N LYS A 494 14.22 -11.20 13.28
CA LYS A 494 14.89 -11.03 12.00
C LYS A 494 13.93 -11.29 10.86
N ASN A 495 13.93 -10.39 9.89
CA ASN A 495 13.13 -10.48 8.67
C ASN A 495 13.95 -10.22 7.42
N MET A 496 13.36 -10.55 6.27
CA MET A 496 13.93 -10.23 4.96
C MET A 496 12.83 -9.86 3.97
N ARG A 497 13.25 -9.19 2.90
CA ARG A 497 12.46 -8.95 1.70
C ARG A 497 13.01 -9.79 0.56
N GLN A 498 12.15 -10.55 -0.11
CA GLN A 498 12.50 -11.27 -1.34
C GLN A 498 12.78 -10.28 -2.47
N PHE A 499 13.49 -10.72 -3.51
CA PHE A 499 13.69 -9.90 -4.69
C PHE A 499 12.38 -9.66 -5.43
N VAL A 500 12.19 -8.43 -5.91
CA VAL A 500 11.02 -8.05 -6.68
C VAL A 500 11.04 -8.75 -8.03
N THR A 501 9.92 -9.33 -8.43
CA THR A 501 9.77 -10.12 -9.65
C THR A 501 8.92 -9.38 -10.68
N TYR A 502 9.49 -8.31 -11.24
CA TYR A 502 8.82 -7.49 -12.24
C TYR A 502 9.78 -7.07 -13.36
N GLY A 503 9.33 -7.11 -14.59
CA GLY A 503 10.15 -6.86 -15.79
C GLY A 503 10.18 -5.43 -16.32
N GLY A 504 9.74 -4.42 -15.57
CA GLY A 504 9.55 -3.08 -16.14
C GLY A 504 9.96 -1.90 -15.27
N GLY A 505 10.66 -2.06 -14.15
CA GLY A 505 11.10 -0.94 -13.32
C GLY A 505 11.44 -1.30 -11.88
N GLY A 506 11.78 -0.30 -11.08
CA GLY A 506 12.08 -0.44 -9.66
C GLY A 506 13.38 -1.20 -9.37
N THR A 507 13.40 -1.91 -8.25
CA THR A 507 14.54 -2.72 -7.79
C THR A 507 14.46 -4.19 -8.23
N SER A 508 13.76 -4.49 -9.32
CA SER A 508 13.70 -5.83 -9.89
C SER A 508 14.96 -6.12 -10.73
N PRO A 509 15.56 -7.30 -10.58
CA PRO A 509 16.69 -7.72 -11.43
C PRO A 509 16.34 -7.75 -12.92
N TRP A 510 15.13 -8.14 -13.27
CA TRP A 510 14.64 -8.16 -14.66
C TRP A 510 14.33 -6.77 -15.22
N SER A 511 14.41 -5.72 -14.41
CA SER A 511 14.31 -4.33 -14.87
C SER A 511 15.64 -3.74 -15.33
N LEU A 512 16.73 -4.47 -15.17
CA LEU A 512 18.03 -4.11 -15.71
C LEU A 512 18.01 -4.22 -17.25
N SER A 513 18.70 -3.31 -17.92
CA SER A 513 18.68 -3.23 -19.39
C SER A 513 19.77 -4.05 -20.06
N ASN A 514 20.47 -4.91 -19.33
CA ASN A 514 21.63 -5.65 -19.80
C ASN A 514 21.75 -6.99 -19.09
N GLN A 515 21.97 -8.09 -19.84
CA GLN A 515 22.16 -9.42 -19.28
C GLN A 515 23.37 -9.48 -18.34
N GLY A 516 24.49 -8.82 -18.68
CA GLY A 516 25.67 -8.81 -17.82
C GLY A 516 25.42 -8.16 -16.46
N ALA A 517 24.59 -7.10 -16.40
CA ALA A 517 24.17 -6.50 -15.13
C ALA A 517 23.28 -7.44 -14.30
N PHE A 518 22.41 -8.21 -14.97
CA PHE A 518 21.61 -9.25 -14.33
C PHE A 518 22.46 -10.38 -13.75
N ASP A 519 23.43 -10.88 -14.55
CA ASP A 519 24.34 -11.94 -14.12
C ASP A 519 25.20 -11.49 -12.92
N LEU A 520 25.71 -10.25 -12.97
CA LEU A 520 26.42 -9.65 -11.84
C LEU A 520 25.55 -9.56 -10.59
N PHE A 521 24.29 -9.13 -10.74
CA PHE A 521 23.34 -9.09 -9.64
C PHE A 521 23.12 -10.48 -9.04
N LYS A 522 22.86 -11.47 -9.87
CA LYS A 522 22.66 -12.86 -9.46
C LYS A 522 23.82 -13.40 -8.63
N ASP A 523 25.05 -13.05 -8.99
CA ASP A 523 26.26 -13.55 -8.35
C ASP A 523 26.61 -12.79 -7.05
N THR A 524 26.20 -11.54 -6.91
CA THR A 524 26.70 -10.66 -5.85
C THR A 524 25.64 -10.15 -4.88
N ALA A 525 24.39 -10.03 -5.32
CA ALA A 525 23.34 -9.38 -4.53
C ALA A 525 22.82 -10.25 -3.38
N LYS A 526 22.49 -9.59 -2.29
CA LYS A 526 21.86 -10.18 -1.11
C LYS A 526 20.47 -9.59 -0.92
N PRO A 527 19.49 -10.39 -0.46
CA PRO A 527 18.20 -9.85 -0.07
C PRO A 527 18.34 -8.86 1.08
N GLU A 528 17.53 -7.83 1.07
CA GLU A 528 17.41 -6.88 2.18
C GLU A 528 16.96 -7.60 3.44
N THR A 529 17.57 -7.28 4.58
CA THR A 529 17.24 -7.88 5.88
C THR A 529 17.11 -6.82 6.96
N SER A 530 16.27 -7.08 7.96
CA SER A 530 16.17 -6.26 9.16
C SER A 530 16.19 -7.11 10.42
N VAL A 531 16.76 -6.55 11.49
CA VAL A 531 16.58 -7.04 12.86
C VAL A 531 15.89 -5.92 13.63
N THR A 532 14.71 -6.23 14.16
CA THR A 532 13.94 -5.30 14.98
C THR A 532 14.00 -5.72 16.43
N TYR A 533 14.30 -4.76 17.28
CA TYR A 533 14.24 -4.83 18.75
C TYR A 533 13.12 -3.92 19.21
N GLU A 534 12.23 -4.43 20.02
CA GLU A 534 11.05 -3.70 20.48
C GLU A 534 10.77 -4.00 21.93
N ALA A 535 10.40 -2.98 22.71
CA ALA A 535 9.96 -3.13 24.09
C ALA A 535 8.93 -2.04 24.42
N GLY A 536 7.92 -2.40 25.20
CA GLY A 536 6.89 -1.43 25.53
C GLY A 536 6.06 -1.79 26.75
N LEU A 537 5.20 -0.85 27.09
CA LEU A 537 4.23 -0.94 28.18
C LEU A 537 2.84 -0.60 27.67
N ARG A 538 1.85 -1.30 28.15
CA ARG A 538 0.42 -1.02 27.93
C ARG A 538 -0.27 -0.88 29.25
N THR A 539 -1.25 0.02 29.32
CA THR A 539 -2.09 0.20 30.50
C THR A 539 -3.52 0.52 30.11
N SER A 540 -4.47 0.05 30.93
CA SER A 540 -5.88 0.42 30.82
C SER A 540 -6.42 0.68 32.21
N ARG A 541 -6.81 1.93 32.49
CA ARG A 541 -7.21 2.39 33.83
C ARG A 541 -8.59 2.96 33.80
N GLN A 542 -9.43 2.53 34.77
CA GLN A 542 -10.59 3.31 35.19
C GLN A 542 -10.09 4.32 36.22
N LEU A 543 -10.46 5.57 36.02
CA LEU A 543 -10.05 6.68 36.86
C LEU A 543 -11.28 7.32 37.49
N ASP A 544 -11.11 7.80 38.70
CA ASP A 544 -12.09 8.65 39.40
C ASP A 544 -11.44 10.00 39.72
N MET A 545 -11.14 10.73 38.65
CA MET A 545 -10.43 12.01 38.68
C MET A 545 -11.34 13.13 38.16
N GLY A 546 -12.49 13.32 38.82
CA GLY A 546 -13.47 14.30 38.39
C GLY A 546 -14.07 13.96 37.02
N PRO A 547 -13.87 14.80 35.99
CA PRO A 547 -14.45 14.50 34.65
C PRO A 547 -13.74 13.34 33.90
N VAL A 548 -12.51 12.98 34.27
CA VAL A 548 -11.76 11.92 33.64
C VAL A 548 -12.12 10.57 34.24
N THR A 549 -12.71 9.69 33.43
CA THR A 549 -13.25 8.40 33.89
C THR A 549 -12.39 7.22 33.45
N GLY A 550 -11.43 7.40 32.53
CA GLY A 550 -10.57 6.32 32.07
C GLY A 550 -9.38 6.81 31.27
N PHE A 551 -8.38 5.94 31.19
CA PHE A 551 -7.18 6.13 30.38
C PHE A 551 -6.70 4.78 29.82
N ASP A 552 -6.51 4.71 28.52
CA ASP A 552 -5.82 3.62 27.84
C ASP A 552 -4.55 4.17 27.20
N GLY A 553 -3.43 3.46 27.31
CA GLY A 553 -2.18 3.95 26.78
C GLY A 553 -1.17 2.88 26.43
N GLN A 554 -0.28 3.22 25.51
CA GLN A 554 0.86 2.40 25.12
C GLN A 554 2.09 3.27 24.90
N VAL A 555 3.23 2.76 25.36
CA VAL A 555 4.57 3.24 25.00
C VAL A 555 5.28 2.11 24.30
N ASN A 556 5.90 2.40 23.16
CA ASN A 556 6.70 1.47 22.41
C ASN A 556 8.05 2.08 22.07
N LEU A 557 9.13 1.44 22.49
CA LEU A 557 10.51 1.77 22.14
C LEU A 557 10.98 0.75 21.11
N TYR A 558 11.62 1.22 20.04
CA TYR A 558 12.11 0.31 19.01
C TYR A 558 13.45 0.75 18.44
N ARG A 559 14.20 -0.26 18.01
CA ARG A 559 15.41 -0.13 17.20
C ARG A 559 15.34 -1.11 16.04
N VAL A 560 15.71 -0.65 14.85
CA VAL A 560 15.81 -1.48 13.65
C VAL A 560 17.19 -1.35 13.04
N ASP A 561 17.86 -2.46 12.84
CA ASP A 561 19.08 -2.58 12.05
C ASP A 561 18.72 -3.15 10.68
N PHE A 562 18.58 -2.29 9.67
CA PHE A 562 18.26 -2.65 8.28
C PHE A 562 19.56 -2.74 7.47
N ARG A 563 19.78 -3.87 6.80
CA ARG A 563 21.03 -4.19 6.09
C ARG A 563 20.78 -4.62 4.66
N ASP A 564 21.87 -4.56 3.87
CA ASP A 564 21.90 -4.99 2.48
C ASP A 564 20.89 -4.23 1.60
N ARG A 565 20.69 -2.94 1.87
CA ARG A 565 19.77 -2.08 1.12
C ARG A 565 20.08 -2.13 -0.38
N LEU A 566 19.07 -2.46 -1.19
CA LEU A 566 19.17 -2.49 -2.64
C LEU A 566 18.88 -1.12 -3.24
N LEU A 567 19.75 -0.67 -4.13
CA LEU A 567 19.59 0.57 -4.87
C LEU A 567 20.13 0.43 -6.30
N GLN A 568 19.44 1.04 -7.23
CA GLN A 568 19.94 1.19 -8.60
C GLN A 568 20.96 2.32 -8.64
N ILE A 569 22.18 2.02 -9.08
CA ILE A 569 23.30 2.95 -9.11
C ILE A 569 23.96 2.96 -10.49
N SER A 570 24.72 4.01 -10.78
CA SER A 570 25.62 4.03 -11.93
C SER A 570 26.76 3.04 -11.71
N PRO A 571 27.19 2.27 -12.74
CA PRO A 571 28.28 1.32 -12.57
C PRO A 571 29.62 2.03 -12.32
N THR A 572 30.47 1.42 -11.50
CA THR A 572 31.85 1.84 -11.33
C THR A 572 32.68 1.48 -12.58
N PRO A 573 33.87 2.07 -12.81
CA PRO A 573 34.73 1.68 -13.91
C PRO A 573 35.03 0.18 -13.99
N VAL A 574 35.20 -0.47 -12.81
CA VAL A 574 35.42 -1.92 -12.73
C VAL A 574 34.18 -2.68 -13.18
N ILE A 575 33.00 -2.29 -12.70
CA ILE A 575 31.73 -2.92 -13.10
C ILE A 575 31.47 -2.67 -14.59
N THR A 576 31.74 -1.46 -15.10
CA THR A 576 31.61 -1.15 -16.54
C THR A 576 32.47 -2.07 -17.39
N SER A 577 33.69 -2.41 -16.96
CA SER A 577 34.56 -3.34 -17.70
C SER A 577 34.02 -4.79 -17.72
N ILE A 578 33.21 -5.17 -16.70
CA ILE A 578 32.61 -6.50 -16.61
C ILE A 578 31.35 -6.61 -17.47
N ILE A 579 30.42 -5.62 -17.37
CA ILE A 579 29.10 -5.70 -18.01
C ILE A 579 29.06 -5.07 -19.42
N GLY A 580 30.00 -4.21 -19.73
CA GLY A 580 29.99 -3.39 -20.95
C GLY A 580 28.97 -2.25 -20.92
N GLY A 581 29.39 -1.05 -21.33
CA GLY A 581 28.52 0.15 -21.33
C GLY A 581 28.28 0.81 -20.00
N ASN A 582 27.59 1.96 -20.00
CA ASN A 582 27.29 2.79 -18.82
C ASN A 582 25.87 2.57 -18.26
N LEU A 583 25.40 1.32 -18.28
CA LEU A 583 24.06 0.96 -17.85
C LEU A 583 24.01 0.83 -16.31
N ALA A 584 22.91 1.27 -15.73
CA ALA A 584 22.71 1.15 -14.29
C ALA A 584 22.77 -0.31 -13.80
N VAL A 585 23.31 -0.51 -12.61
CA VAL A 585 23.33 -1.80 -11.91
C VAL A 585 22.52 -1.72 -10.64
N LEU A 586 22.00 -2.86 -10.22
CA LEU A 586 21.32 -3.02 -8.92
C LEU A 586 22.31 -3.61 -7.92
N SER A 587 22.56 -2.91 -6.84
CA SER A 587 23.58 -3.29 -5.86
C SER A 587 23.14 -3.04 -4.42
N ASN A 588 23.72 -3.78 -3.48
CA ASN A 588 23.58 -3.52 -2.06
C ASN A 588 24.48 -2.32 -1.67
N VAL A 589 23.91 -1.28 -1.09
CA VAL A 589 24.57 0.01 -0.85
C VAL A 589 24.62 0.43 0.61
N GLY A 590 24.72 -0.52 1.53
CA GLY A 590 24.90 -0.22 2.94
C GLY A 590 23.67 -0.45 3.80
N SER A 591 23.63 0.18 4.96
CA SER A 591 22.68 -0.09 6.04
C SER A 591 21.99 1.17 6.55
N VAL A 592 20.91 0.97 7.29
CA VAL A 592 20.13 2.02 7.96
C VAL A 592 19.89 1.60 9.40
N LYS A 593 20.13 2.52 10.34
CA LYS A 593 19.73 2.38 11.74
C LYS A 593 18.54 3.27 12.04
N THR A 594 17.51 2.67 12.58
CA THR A 594 16.32 3.38 13.06
C THR A 594 16.20 3.21 14.57
N ASN A 595 16.00 4.31 15.29
CA ASN A 595 15.62 4.31 16.69
C ASN A 595 14.38 5.18 16.84
N GLY A 596 13.42 4.72 17.63
CA GLY A 596 12.20 5.48 17.79
C GLY A 596 11.45 5.17 19.06
N ILE A 597 10.45 6.02 19.30
CA ILE A 597 9.48 5.89 20.37
C ILE A 597 8.11 6.29 19.84
N ASP A 598 7.13 5.46 20.14
CA ASP A 598 5.72 5.76 19.94
C ASP A 598 5.01 5.85 21.31
N LEU A 599 4.30 6.94 21.50
CA LEU A 599 3.42 7.18 22.64
C LEU A 599 2.01 7.29 22.08
N SER A 600 1.08 6.52 22.60
CA SER A 600 -0.33 6.69 22.25
C SER A 600 -1.23 6.47 23.47
N GLY A 601 -2.33 7.18 23.49
CA GLY A 601 -3.29 6.99 24.57
C GLY A 601 -4.62 7.67 24.32
N THR A 602 -5.65 7.19 25.01
CA THR A 602 -7.00 7.74 24.99
C THR A 602 -7.41 8.14 26.41
N LEU A 603 -7.82 9.37 26.57
CA LEU A 603 -8.51 9.86 27.76
C LEU A 603 -10.01 9.78 27.54
N HIS A 604 -10.73 9.22 28.52
CA HIS A 604 -12.17 9.09 28.50
C HIS A 604 -12.81 10.05 29.54
N PHE A 605 -13.80 10.81 29.08
CA PHE A 605 -14.58 11.74 29.91
C PHE A 605 -16.04 11.27 29.90
N GLY A 606 -16.32 10.22 30.68
CA GLY A 606 -17.58 9.52 30.65
C GLY A 606 -17.89 8.92 29.28
N ARG A 607 -19.13 9.07 28.84
CA ARG A 607 -19.59 8.66 27.49
C ARG A 607 -19.69 9.83 26.53
N THR A 608 -19.40 11.04 27.00
CA THR A 608 -19.62 12.27 26.23
C THR A 608 -18.43 12.65 25.38
N PHE A 609 -17.20 12.52 25.92
CA PHE A 609 -16.01 12.95 25.22
C PHE A 609 -14.88 11.95 25.37
N SER A 610 -14.12 11.75 24.31
CA SER A 610 -12.83 11.04 24.32
C SER A 610 -11.80 11.80 23.52
N PHE A 611 -10.55 11.74 23.98
CA PHE A 611 -9.42 12.35 23.31
C PHE A 611 -8.30 11.31 23.18
N TYR A 612 -8.06 10.88 21.94
CA TYR A 612 -6.91 10.05 21.57
C TYR A 612 -5.78 10.94 21.06
N ASP A 613 -4.56 10.66 21.49
CA ASP A 613 -3.35 11.31 20.98
C ASP A 613 -2.25 10.27 20.77
N ALA A 614 -1.47 10.47 19.71
CA ALA A 614 -0.32 9.64 19.38
C ALA A 614 0.85 10.52 18.92
N ILE A 615 1.96 10.39 19.61
CA ILE A 615 3.21 11.10 19.30
C ILE A 615 4.24 10.05 18.90
N SER A 616 4.92 10.29 17.79
CA SER A 616 5.98 9.43 17.30
C SER A 616 7.24 10.22 17.02
N TYR A 617 8.36 9.71 17.51
CA TYR A 617 9.69 10.14 17.15
C TYR A 617 10.41 8.98 16.46
N ASN A 618 10.87 9.18 15.24
CA ASN A 618 11.53 8.17 14.42
C ASN A 618 12.81 8.73 13.81
N ARG A 619 13.95 8.23 14.22
CA ARG A 619 15.25 8.62 13.71
C ARG A 619 15.86 7.50 12.89
N SER A 620 15.66 7.56 11.57
CA SER A 620 16.21 6.62 10.60
C SER A 620 17.37 7.27 9.86
N LYS A 621 18.58 6.70 9.97
CA LYS A 621 19.80 7.23 9.38
C LYS A 621 20.60 6.16 8.65
N TYR A 622 21.19 6.57 7.54
CA TYR A 622 22.18 5.77 6.83
C TYR A 622 23.47 5.65 7.63
N ASP A 623 24.04 4.45 7.66
CA ASP A 623 25.35 4.22 8.29
C ASP A 623 26.50 4.50 7.32
N ASP A 624 26.27 4.31 6.01
CA ASP A 624 27.32 4.24 5.01
C ASP A 624 27.14 5.27 3.90
N ASP A 625 28.27 5.73 3.33
CA ASP A 625 28.31 6.32 2.00
C ASP A 625 28.30 5.20 0.95
N TYR A 626 27.96 5.50 -0.28
CA TYR A 626 28.05 4.54 -1.36
C TYR A 626 28.65 5.14 -2.63
N SER A 627 29.22 4.27 -3.48
CA SER A 627 29.78 4.65 -4.76
C SER A 627 28.76 4.55 -5.88
N SER A 628 28.69 5.57 -6.73
CA SER A 628 27.88 5.55 -7.96
C SER A 628 28.74 6.11 -9.08
N GLY A 629 29.14 5.25 -10.02
CA GLY A 629 30.17 5.57 -11.01
C GLY A 629 31.51 5.88 -10.34
N THR A 630 32.08 7.01 -10.67
CA THR A 630 33.33 7.52 -10.08
C THR A 630 33.09 8.41 -8.84
N SER A 631 31.85 8.68 -8.51
CA SER A 631 31.45 9.59 -7.42
C SER A 631 31.08 8.83 -6.16
N ILE A 632 31.40 9.43 -5.01
CA ILE A 632 30.91 8.94 -3.70
C ILE A 632 29.70 9.78 -3.31
N VAL A 633 28.57 9.11 -3.10
CA VAL A 633 27.35 9.74 -2.58
C VAL A 633 27.41 9.72 -1.05
N ARG A 634 27.48 10.92 -0.47
CA ARG A 634 27.65 11.12 0.98
C ARG A 634 26.33 10.96 1.71
N THR A 635 26.03 9.76 2.12
CA THR A 635 24.80 9.39 2.84
C THR A 635 25.00 9.06 4.31
N ALA A 636 26.22 8.74 4.74
CA ALA A 636 26.52 8.40 6.12
C ALA A 636 26.03 9.51 7.10
N GLY A 637 25.24 9.10 8.10
CA GLY A 637 24.64 10.02 9.08
C GLY A 637 23.43 10.83 8.57
N LYS A 638 23.08 10.74 7.29
CA LYS A 638 21.91 11.42 6.72
C LYS A 638 20.61 10.68 7.05
N SER A 639 19.52 11.44 7.15
CA SER A 639 18.19 10.89 7.42
C SER A 639 17.61 10.24 6.15
N VAL A 640 16.84 9.17 6.32
CA VAL A 640 16.10 8.53 5.24
C VAL A 640 15.10 9.53 4.66
N PRO A 641 15.15 9.82 3.35
CA PRO A 641 14.24 10.77 2.71
C PRO A 641 12.78 10.31 2.77
N GLY A 642 11.85 11.27 2.75
CA GLY A 642 10.41 11.01 2.80
C GLY A 642 9.89 10.64 4.19
N SER A 643 10.75 10.15 5.10
CA SER A 643 10.40 9.75 6.46
C SER A 643 10.50 10.93 7.42
N PRO A 644 9.40 11.35 8.09
CA PRO A 644 9.46 12.41 9.09
C PRO A 644 10.08 11.90 10.40
N GLU A 645 10.81 12.77 11.10
CA GLU A 645 11.31 12.43 12.45
C GLU A 645 10.21 12.57 13.51
N TRP A 646 9.32 13.54 13.37
CA TRP A 646 8.24 13.79 14.31
C TRP A 646 6.89 13.71 13.63
N MET A 647 5.97 13.04 14.30
CA MET A 647 4.54 12.99 13.94
C MET A 647 3.70 13.13 15.18
N ASN A 648 2.52 13.76 15.01
CA ASN A 648 1.48 13.77 16.04
C ASN A 648 0.13 13.56 15.36
N LYS A 649 -0.65 12.67 15.92
CA LYS A 649 -1.99 12.33 15.48
C LYS A 649 -2.95 12.48 16.64
N PHE A 650 -4.11 13.09 16.42
CA PHE A 650 -5.13 13.08 17.45
C PHE A 650 -6.53 12.83 16.88
N VAL A 651 -7.38 12.29 17.71
CA VAL A 651 -8.81 12.15 17.44
C VAL A 651 -9.60 12.59 18.67
N ALA A 652 -10.34 13.68 18.52
CA ALA A 652 -11.27 14.17 19.53
C ALA A 652 -12.69 13.77 19.14
N SER A 653 -13.39 13.02 19.97
CA SER A 653 -14.78 12.58 19.72
C SER A 653 -15.70 13.12 20.80
N LEU A 654 -16.76 13.81 20.39
CA LEU A 654 -17.77 14.40 21.26
C LEU A 654 -19.14 13.86 20.87
N ASN A 655 -19.83 13.26 21.84
CA ASN A 655 -21.19 12.76 21.71
C ASN A 655 -22.17 13.71 22.41
N VAL A 656 -23.08 14.31 21.66
CA VAL A 656 -24.14 15.16 22.13
C VAL A 656 -25.47 14.59 21.67
N ALA A 657 -26.29 14.10 22.62
CA ALA A 657 -27.51 13.35 22.33
C ALA A 657 -27.23 12.16 21.37
N GLU A 658 -27.75 12.18 20.16
CA GLU A 658 -27.55 11.12 19.16
C GLU A 658 -26.58 11.52 18.03
N THR A 659 -25.88 12.63 18.21
CA THR A 659 -24.90 13.15 17.24
C THR A 659 -23.50 13.02 17.78
N GLU A 660 -22.62 12.45 16.97
CA GLU A 660 -21.18 12.35 17.22
C GLU A 660 -20.43 13.36 16.34
N PHE A 661 -19.57 14.15 16.97
CA PHE A 661 -18.61 15.04 16.33
C PHE A 661 -17.22 14.43 16.49
N GLN A 662 -16.47 14.33 15.41
CA GLN A 662 -15.11 13.81 15.43
C GLN A 662 -14.16 14.77 14.71
N LEU A 663 -13.14 15.23 15.41
CA LEU A 663 -12.06 16.04 14.84
C LEU A 663 -10.78 15.20 14.82
N ILE A 664 -10.21 15.05 13.63
CA ILE A 664 -8.96 14.30 13.40
C ILE A 664 -7.88 15.30 13.01
N GLY A 665 -6.73 15.23 13.68
CA GLY A 665 -5.52 16.00 13.35
C GLY A 665 -4.39 15.10 12.92
N ASP A 666 -3.64 15.54 11.91
CA ASP A 666 -2.49 14.86 11.35
C ASP A 666 -1.33 15.85 11.14
N TYR A 667 -0.37 15.84 12.06
CA TYR A 667 0.88 16.57 11.93
C TYR A 667 2.00 15.66 11.45
N VAL A 668 2.64 16.06 10.37
CA VAL A 668 3.82 15.42 9.81
C VAL A 668 4.96 16.42 9.79
N GLY A 669 6.05 16.08 10.45
CA GLY A 669 7.23 16.92 10.57
C GLY A 669 7.99 17.12 9.26
N LYS A 670 9.04 17.91 9.31
CA LYS A 670 9.95 18.15 8.18
C LYS A 670 10.57 16.85 7.69
N ARG A 671 10.76 16.76 6.38
CA ARG A 671 11.35 15.60 5.69
C ARG A 671 12.46 16.08 4.76
N TYR A 672 13.21 15.14 4.19
CA TYR A 672 14.14 15.40 3.11
C TYR A 672 13.66 14.79 1.81
N ALA A 673 13.96 15.42 0.67
CA ALA A 673 13.64 14.95 -0.66
C ALA A 673 14.78 14.15 -1.31
N THR A 674 15.99 14.22 -0.75
CA THR A 674 17.21 13.66 -1.34
C THR A 674 17.98 12.80 -0.34
N TYR A 675 18.73 11.83 -0.85
CA TYR A 675 19.58 10.96 -0.04
C TYR A 675 20.70 11.73 0.69
N THR A 676 21.13 12.86 0.16
CA THR A 676 22.18 13.73 0.73
C THR A 676 21.63 14.77 1.71
N ASN A 677 20.29 14.84 1.86
CA ASN A 677 19.57 15.77 2.73
C ASN A 677 19.81 17.26 2.43
N ASP A 678 20.14 17.60 1.22
CA ASP A 678 20.34 18.98 0.76
C ASP A 678 19.02 19.73 0.48
N LEU A 679 17.92 19.00 0.22
CA LEU A 679 16.58 19.56 0.01
C LEU A 679 15.63 19.17 1.14
N LYS A 680 15.08 20.16 1.83
CA LYS A 680 14.09 19.99 2.89
C LYS A 680 12.68 20.26 2.38
N VAL A 681 11.74 19.46 2.84
CA VAL A 681 10.31 19.61 2.62
C VAL A 681 9.64 20.03 3.92
N SER A 682 8.81 21.07 3.87
CA SER A 682 8.13 21.62 5.02
C SER A 682 7.21 20.61 5.72
N SER A 683 7.03 20.79 7.02
CA SER A 683 5.98 20.10 7.78
C SER A 683 4.61 20.60 7.37
N TYR A 684 3.60 19.77 7.62
CA TYR A 684 2.20 20.16 7.46
C TYR A 684 1.36 19.70 8.66
N PHE A 685 0.23 20.34 8.84
CA PHE A 685 -0.81 19.96 9.78
C PHE A 685 -2.16 20.02 9.09
N LEU A 686 -2.81 18.86 8.99
CA LEU A 686 -4.12 18.71 8.38
C LEU A 686 -5.15 18.34 9.43
N MET A 687 -6.36 18.86 9.28
CA MET A 687 -7.50 18.50 10.10
C MET A 687 -8.65 18.02 9.25
N SER A 688 -9.40 17.06 9.75
CA SER A 688 -10.62 16.55 9.16
C SER A 688 -11.74 16.52 10.21
N LEU A 689 -12.95 16.86 9.79
CA LEU A 689 -14.14 16.88 10.63
C LEU A 689 -15.14 15.83 10.16
N GLY A 690 -15.65 15.04 11.06
CA GLY A 690 -16.78 14.15 10.85
C GLY A 690 -17.94 14.51 11.78
N VAL A 691 -19.15 14.52 11.26
CA VAL A 691 -20.38 14.65 12.05
C VAL A 691 -21.32 13.53 11.64
N SER A 692 -21.79 12.74 12.58
CA SER A 692 -22.71 11.63 12.28
C SER A 692 -23.81 11.52 13.31
N GLY A 693 -24.98 11.09 12.86
CA GLY A 693 -26.12 10.94 13.74
C GLY A 693 -27.19 10.02 13.15
N LYS A 694 -28.22 9.77 13.95
CA LYS A 694 -29.39 9.03 13.53
C LYS A 694 -30.41 9.93 12.84
N LEU A 695 -31.22 9.33 11.97
CA LEU A 695 -32.35 9.96 11.30
C LEU A 695 -33.65 9.23 11.68
N PRO A 696 -34.10 9.35 12.95
CA PRO A 696 -35.22 8.55 13.45
C PRO A 696 -36.53 8.82 12.70
N PHE A 697 -36.68 10.01 12.10
CA PHE A 697 -37.86 10.37 11.30
C PHE A 697 -37.93 9.64 9.95
N LEU A 698 -36.82 9.04 9.49
CA LEU A 698 -36.81 8.17 8.30
C LEU A 698 -37.09 6.70 8.66
N ASN A 699 -36.97 6.32 9.94
CA ASN A 699 -37.26 4.95 10.37
C ASN A 699 -38.77 4.73 10.36
N GLY A 700 -39.20 3.66 9.71
CA GLY A 700 -40.60 3.26 9.62
C GLY A 700 -40.85 2.34 8.45
N GLY A 701 -41.85 1.48 8.54
CA GLY A 701 -42.11 0.47 7.52
C GLY A 701 -40.90 -0.46 7.33
N TRP A 702 -40.22 -0.33 6.21
CA TRP A 702 -39.09 -1.18 5.84
C TRP A 702 -37.74 -0.56 6.21
N VAL A 703 -37.69 0.74 6.52
CA VAL A 703 -36.44 1.47 6.80
C VAL A 703 -36.10 1.36 8.28
N LYS A 704 -34.91 0.90 8.57
CA LYS A 704 -34.35 0.77 9.92
C LYS A 704 -32.98 1.45 9.98
N ASN A 705 -32.59 1.90 11.18
CA ASN A 705 -31.25 2.42 11.45
C ASN A 705 -30.79 3.51 10.48
N ALA A 706 -31.70 4.34 10.00
CA ALA A 706 -31.33 5.44 9.11
C ALA A 706 -30.36 6.40 9.80
N ARG A 707 -29.25 6.72 9.13
CA ARG A 707 -28.15 7.55 9.65
C ARG A 707 -27.67 8.51 8.57
N TYR A 708 -27.13 9.63 9.05
CA TYR A 708 -26.38 10.55 8.19
C TYR A 708 -24.93 10.66 8.67
N ARG A 709 -24.07 11.07 7.75
CA ARG A 709 -22.69 11.45 8.03
C ARG A 709 -22.27 12.58 7.13
N VAL A 710 -21.57 13.55 7.70
CA VAL A 710 -20.92 14.65 6.98
C VAL A 710 -19.42 14.57 7.30
N ASN A 711 -18.61 14.54 6.26
CA ASN A 711 -17.15 14.52 6.40
C ASN A 711 -16.55 15.70 5.64
N VAL A 712 -15.58 16.38 6.24
CA VAL A 712 -14.80 17.45 5.62
C VAL A 712 -13.32 17.13 5.79
N SER A 713 -12.62 16.90 4.70
CA SER A 713 -11.17 16.73 4.68
C SER A 713 -10.47 18.06 4.47
N ASN A 714 -9.25 18.21 5.00
CA ASN A 714 -8.48 19.45 4.96
C ASN A 714 -9.31 20.67 5.38
N LEU A 715 -9.85 20.63 6.58
CA LEU A 715 -10.81 21.61 7.13
C LEU A 715 -10.32 23.05 7.01
N ALA A 716 -9.02 23.30 7.18
CA ALA A 716 -8.41 24.63 7.12
C ALA A 716 -7.96 25.05 5.71
N ASP A 717 -8.25 24.24 4.68
CA ASP A 717 -7.82 24.46 3.29
C ASP A 717 -6.32 24.73 3.16
N ARG A 718 -5.51 23.98 3.88
CA ARG A 718 -4.04 24.09 3.85
C ARG A 718 -3.50 23.70 2.49
N LYS A 719 -2.48 24.45 2.06
CA LYS A 719 -1.72 24.22 0.84
C LYS A 719 -0.28 23.85 1.18
N GLY A 720 0.38 23.09 0.34
CA GLY A 720 1.78 22.68 0.50
C GLY A 720 2.10 21.37 -0.18
N ASP A 721 3.28 20.86 0.10
CA ASP A 721 3.78 19.59 -0.43
C ASP A 721 3.38 18.44 0.51
N LEU A 722 2.61 17.50 0.01
CA LEU A 722 2.15 16.35 0.76
C LEU A 722 3.16 15.20 0.68
N GLN A 723 3.34 14.68 -0.51
CA GLN A 723 4.23 13.56 -0.80
C GLN A 723 5.42 14.02 -1.61
N VAL A 724 6.57 13.41 -1.34
CA VAL A 724 7.83 13.70 -2.01
C VAL A 724 8.30 12.45 -2.74
N VAL A 725 8.64 12.62 -4.01
CA VAL A 725 9.34 11.60 -4.77
C VAL A 725 10.82 11.74 -4.51
N VAL A 726 11.38 10.74 -3.83
CA VAL A 726 12.80 10.75 -3.43
C VAL A 726 13.71 10.66 -4.65
N GLY A 727 14.71 11.53 -4.71
CA GLY A 727 15.69 11.60 -5.79
C GLY A 727 17.12 11.74 -5.31
N ALA A 728 18.04 11.74 -6.29
CA ALA A 728 19.42 12.14 -6.07
C ALA A 728 19.48 13.64 -5.76
N ALA A 729 20.63 14.10 -5.23
CA ALA A 729 20.89 15.52 -4.98
C ALA A 729 20.67 16.36 -6.25
N SER A 730 19.77 17.34 -6.17
CA SER A 730 19.51 18.31 -7.24
C SER A 730 18.88 19.58 -6.64
N GLY A 731 18.83 20.67 -7.38
CA GLY A 731 18.14 21.89 -6.96
C GLY A 731 16.60 21.79 -7.01
N THR A 732 16.06 20.64 -7.42
CA THR A 732 14.62 20.40 -7.59
C THR A 732 14.24 19.06 -6.96
N TYR A 733 12.95 18.90 -6.61
CA TYR A 733 12.36 17.61 -6.27
C TYR A 733 10.94 17.50 -6.80
N ASN A 734 10.46 16.29 -6.97
CA ASN A 734 9.09 16.04 -7.39
C ASN A 734 8.20 15.84 -6.16
N THR A 735 6.99 16.40 -6.22
CA THR A 735 6.04 16.38 -5.11
C THR A 735 4.61 16.20 -5.61
N TYR A 736 3.76 15.69 -4.73
CA TYR A 736 2.31 15.76 -4.88
C TYR A 736 1.76 16.79 -3.89
N PRO A 737 0.89 17.71 -4.34
CA PRO A 737 0.36 18.76 -3.48
C PRO A 737 -0.71 18.24 -2.53
N ILE A 738 -0.89 18.95 -1.42
CA ILE A 738 -2.02 18.74 -0.50
C ILE A 738 -3.32 19.08 -1.24
N ALA A 739 -4.26 18.13 -1.27
CA ALA A 739 -5.58 18.38 -1.88
C ALA A 739 -6.33 19.48 -1.12
N PRO A 740 -7.10 20.33 -1.82
CA PRO A 740 -7.93 21.36 -1.20
C PRO A 740 -9.00 20.75 -0.29
N ARG A 741 -9.68 21.59 0.47
CA ARG A 741 -10.83 21.18 1.27
C ARG A 741 -11.87 20.48 0.42
N GLN A 742 -12.37 19.34 0.92
CA GLN A 742 -13.41 18.54 0.27
C GLN A 742 -14.47 18.12 1.28
N GLY A 743 -15.72 18.13 0.85
CA GLY A 743 -16.86 17.76 1.70
C GLY A 743 -17.70 16.65 1.09
N PHE A 744 -18.23 15.77 1.97
CA PHE A 744 -19.02 14.62 1.59
C PHE A 744 -20.20 14.45 2.56
N VAL A 745 -21.32 14.01 2.02
CA VAL A 745 -22.52 13.64 2.79
C VAL A 745 -22.88 12.21 2.45
N THR A 746 -23.07 11.41 3.48
CA THR A 746 -23.48 10.01 3.36
C THR A 746 -24.80 9.79 4.10
N ILE A 747 -25.72 9.11 3.45
CA ILE A 747 -26.94 8.57 4.08
C ILE A 747 -26.87 7.06 3.99
N SER A 748 -27.18 6.38 5.08
CA SER A 748 -27.26 4.91 5.17
C SER A 748 -28.49 4.46 5.90
N ALA A 749 -29.00 3.30 5.51
CA ALA A 749 -30.14 2.65 6.19
C ALA A 749 -30.05 1.14 6.03
N ASP A 750 -30.69 0.43 6.94
CA ASP A 750 -30.99 -0.99 6.89
C ASP A 750 -32.47 -1.21 6.52
N PHE A 751 -32.80 -2.37 5.93
CA PHE A 751 -34.14 -2.74 5.47
C PHE A 751 -34.54 -4.13 5.92
#